data_8c9e09dd7aabcf3066ad187fb8b3d0e4
#
_entry.id   8c9e09dd7aabcf3066ad187fb8b3d0e4
#
_cell.length_a   1.000
_cell.length_b   1.000
_cell.length_c   1.000
_cell.angle_alpha   90.00
_cell.angle_beta   90.00
_cell.angle_gamma   90.00
#
_symmetry.space_group_name_H-M   'P 1'
#
loop_
_entity.id
_entity.type
_entity.pdbx_description
1 polymer ?
#
loop_
_entity_poly.entity_id
_entity_poly.type
_entity_poly.pdbx_seq_one_letter_code
_entity_poly.pdbx_strand_id
1 'polypeptide(L)'
;MSETIHIKLPDGSDKEFPKGSTALDVAQSISPRLAEAAIAAKISSNGGQAGGGTRPTQENQSDKTLRPTQASPTQLIDLTRPLEKDTELRILTDKDPEALGVYRHSSAHLLAAAVLELFPETKLGHGPATESGFFYDFYRPTPFTPEDLEKIEKKMQELVQQNLPYAREFLPRDEGLERFKSEGDFMKCHFIEQFTRPDEKISIYKTGKFLDFCRGPHIPSTGKIKAFKLLNIAGAYWLGDEKNPQLQRIYGTSFFSKKDLDAYLHQIEEAKKRDHRVLGKQLDLFSIQELAGPGLIFWHPKGGIIRKEMEDWMREQYLKRGYSLVYTPHVMRKQLWQTSGHEGYYAQNMFDVMELDDAEYRLKPMNCPGHILIYKDSLKSYRDLPVRLGELGTVYRYERSGVMHGLLRVRGFTQDDAHIFCTPEQIESEIAACVEFARDVLHDFGFDKFVTELSTWNPEDKKNFVGSEEQWNSATASLEKVMKRLGIEYTTIPGEAAFYGPKIDIKLVDAIGRLWQLSTVQFDFNLPARFGLEYVAEDGTRKQPVMVHRALYGSIERFFGVLIEHYAGAFPVWLSPVQVVVIPIAERHVEYANKVAAMLRGESPESPPVAQNATSAPPQNANTGPFGGSGMGRPSVRVRVEVDARNEKMNAKIREHALQKVPFMLVVGDKEAEAGKVNVRTRGKEKTEDIGVEEFEKKISELIEDRSPTV
;
A
#
# COMPACT_ATOMS: atom_id res chain seq x y z
N MET A 1 -26.04 5.59 -52.38
CA MET A 1 -25.72 4.41 -51.56
C MET A 1 -25.17 4.93 -50.27
N SER A 2 -25.75 4.56 -49.13
CA SER A 2 -25.20 4.96 -47.81
C SER A 2 -23.82 4.32 -47.69
N GLU A 3 -22.79 5.10 -47.32
CA GLU A 3 -21.47 4.57 -47.00
C GLU A 3 -21.61 3.49 -45.89
N THR A 4 -21.03 2.33 -46.10
CA THR A 4 -20.98 1.25 -45.13
C THR A 4 -19.60 1.22 -44.42
N ILE A 5 -19.56 0.76 -43.20
CA ILE A 5 -18.35 0.52 -42.42
C ILE A 5 -18.28 -0.94 -41.99
N HIS A 6 -17.06 -1.45 -41.87
CA HIS A 6 -16.79 -2.81 -41.40
C HIS A 6 -16.45 -2.81 -39.90
N ILE A 7 -17.19 -3.61 -39.15
CA ILE A 7 -17.01 -3.76 -37.70
C ILE A 7 -16.54 -5.18 -37.40
N LYS A 8 -15.27 -5.28 -36.97
CA LYS A 8 -14.67 -6.55 -36.57
C LYS A 8 -14.91 -6.82 -35.09
N LEU A 9 -15.53 -7.94 -34.75
CA LEU A 9 -15.86 -8.35 -33.40
C LEU A 9 -14.76 -9.26 -32.78
N PRO A 10 -14.74 -9.43 -31.44
CA PRO A 10 -13.72 -10.24 -30.75
C PRO A 10 -13.68 -11.72 -31.16
N ASP A 11 -14.79 -12.27 -31.68
CA ASP A 11 -14.88 -13.63 -32.21
C ASP A 11 -14.31 -13.78 -33.62
N GLY A 12 -13.77 -12.68 -34.19
CA GLY A 12 -13.21 -12.62 -35.53
C GLY A 12 -14.27 -12.36 -36.63
N SER A 13 -15.55 -12.31 -36.31
CA SER A 13 -16.60 -12.00 -37.30
C SER A 13 -16.52 -10.53 -37.74
N ASP A 14 -16.71 -10.32 -39.04
CA ASP A 14 -16.79 -9.02 -39.70
C ASP A 14 -18.22 -8.74 -40.12
N LYS A 15 -18.78 -7.60 -39.73
CA LYS A 15 -20.15 -7.21 -40.00
C LYS A 15 -20.20 -5.81 -40.63
N GLU A 16 -21.01 -5.68 -41.69
CA GLU A 16 -21.27 -4.39 -42.32
C GLU A 16 -22.41 -3.62 -41.64
N PHE A 17 -22.17 -2.34 -41.38
CA PHE A 17 -23.15 -1.42 -40.83
C PHE A 17 -23.15 -0.10 -41.60
N PRO A 18 -24.28 0.63 -41.70
CA PRO A 18 -24.27 1.99 -42.17
C PRO A 18 -23.30 2.87 -41.39
N LYS A 19 -22.58 3.74 -42.08
CA LYS A 19 -21.73 4.75 -41.42
C LYS A 19 -22.58 5.62 -40.49
N GLY A 20 -22.09 5.87 -39.27
CA GLY A 20 -22.82 6.53 -38.21
C GLY A 20 -23.62 5.60 -37.30
N SER A 21 -23.66 4.31 -37.57
CA SER A 21 -24.19 3.32 -36.62
C SER A 21 -23.42 3.37 -35.30
N THR A 22 -24.10 3.09 -34.20
CA THR A 22 -23.51 3.18 -32.86
C THR A 22 -23.08 1.79 -32.35
N ALA A 23 -22.24 1.74 -31.32
CA ALA A 23 -21.88 0.51 -30.64
C ALA A 23 -23.13 -0.19 -30.04
N LEU A 24 -24.15 0.56 -29.69
CA LEU A 24 -25.44 0.04 -29.20
C LEU A 24 -26.20 -0.68 -30.32
N ASP A 25 -26.23 -0.10 -31.55
CA ASP A 25 -26.86 -0.73 -32.71
C ASP A 25 -26.17 -2.06 -33.03
N VAL A 26 -24.83 -2.09 -32.97
CA VAL A 26 -24.06 -3.33 -33.14
C VAL A 26 -24.43 -4.36 -32.06
N ALA A 27 -24.47 -3.95 -30.78
CA ALA A 27 -24.87 -4.83 -29.68
C ALA A 27 -26.30 -5.39 -29.88
N GLN A 28 -27.22 -4.52 -30.33
CA GLN A 28 -28.61 -4.89 -30.62
C GLN A 28 -28.71 -5.92 -31.76
N SER A 29 -27.88 -5.77 -32.80
CA SER A 29 -27.84 -6.70 -33.95
C SER A 29 -27.30 -8.10 -33.58
N ILE A 30 -26.49 -8.16 -32.50
CA ILE A 30 -25.97 -9.43 -31.99
C ILE A 30 -27.03 -10.11 -31.10
N SER A 31 -27.54 -9.40 -30.11
CA SER A 31 -28.69 -9.85 -29.31
C SER A 31 -29.26 -8.72 -28.45
N PRO A 32 -30.59 -8.69 -28.22
CA PRO A 32 -31.22 -7.74 -27.27
C PRO A 32 -30.63 -7.85 -25.85
N ARG A 33 -30.27 -9.05 -25.41
CA ARG A 33 -29.68 -9.29 -24.10
C ARG A 33 -28.29 -8.64 -23.98
N LEU A 34 -27.48 -8.66 -25.04
CA LEU A 34 -26.18 -7.99 -25.03
C LEU A 34 -26.36 -6.48 -24.98
N ALA A 35 -27.26 -5.91 -25.76
CA ALA A 35 -27.56 -4.48 -25.74
C ALA A 35 -28.06 -4.00 -24.37
N GLU A 36 -28.89 -4.81 -23.70
CA GLU A 36 -29.34 -4.52 -22.34
C GLU A 36 -28.19 -4.59 -21.33
N ALA A 37 -27.29 -5.55 -21.44
CA ALA A 37 -26.14 -5.71 -20.55
C ALA A 37 -24.99 -4.73 -20.84
N ALA A 38 -24.98 -4.08 -22.00
CA ALA A 38 -23.91 -3.20 -22.45
C ALA A 38 -23.79 -1.96 -21.57
N ILE A 39 -22.56 -1.61 -21.21
CA ILE A 39 -22.17 -0.48 -20.36
C ILE A 39 -21.41 0.58 -21.18
N ALA A 40 -20.42 0.14 -21.95
CA ALA A 40 -19.58 0.96 -22.82
C ALA A 40 -19.05 0.12 -23.97
N ALA A 41 -18.25 0.71 -24.84
CA ALA A 41 -17.55 -0.06 -25.88
C ALA A 41 -16.06 0.34 -25.93
N LYS A 42 -15.25 -0.59 -26.45
CA LYS A 42 -13.83 -0.40 -26.71
C LYS A 42 -13.59 -0.52 -28.21
N ILE A 43 -12.95 0.46 -28.79
CA ILE A 43 -12.58 0.47 -30.21
C ILE A 43 -11.06 0.46 -30.38
N SER A 44 -10.61 -0.20 -31.45
CA SER A 44 -9.23 -0.21 -31.90
C SER A 44 -9.18 0.27 -33.34
N SER A 45 -8.31 1.23 -33.66
CA SER A 45 -8.13 1.70 -35.04
C SER A 45 -7.03 0.93 -35.71
N ASN A 46 -7.32 0.25 -36.80
CA ASN A 46 -6.32 -0.32 -37.69
C ASN A 46 -5.53 0.82 -38.39
N GLY A 47 -4.26 0.95 -38.04
CA GLY A 47 -3.19 1.57 -38.78
C GLY A 47 -3.42 2.94 -39.46
N GLY A 48 -2.93 4.02 -38.82
CA GLY A 48 -2.69 5.31 -39.45
C GLY A 48 -1.48 5.98 -38.81
N GLN A 49 -0.47 6.33 -39.64
CA GLN A 49 0.81 6.93 -39.24
C GLN A 49 0.66 8.18 -38.37
N ALA A 50 1.54 8.28 -37.38
CA ALA A 50 1.66 9.43 -36.46
C ALA A 50 2.30 10.63 -37.17
N GLY A 51 1.63 11.78 -37.08
CA GLY A 51 2.18 13.10 -37.38
C GLY A 51 2.70 13.76 -36.10
N GLY A 52 3.92 14.27 -36.13
CA GLY A 52 4.63 14.82 -34.98
C GLY A 52 4.06 16.12 -34.42
N GLY A 53 4.19 16.33 -33.14
CA GLY A 53 3.81 17.55 -32.43
C GLY A 53 4.40 17.70 -31.04
N THR A 54 5.11 18.74 -30.85
CA THR A 54 5.83 19.41 -29.76
C THR A 54 5.36 19.25 -28.30
N ARG A 55 6.38 19.33 -27.42
CA ARG A 55 6.47 19.18 -25.95
C ARG A 55 5.49 20.00 -25.09
N PRO A 56 5.19 19.49 -23.89
CA PRO A 56 4.83 20.33 -22.74
C PRO A 56 5.85 20.27 -21.58
N THR A 57 5.86 21.38 -20.83
CA THR A 57 6.64 21.71 -19.65
C THR A 57 6.13 21.01 -18.38
N GLN A 58 6.99 20.92 -17.36
CA GLN A 58 6.82 20.26 -16.06
C GLN A 58 5.57 20.70 -15.30
N GLU A 59 4.80 19.73 -14.79
CA GLU A 59 3.79 19.94 -13.77
C GLU A 59 3.54 18.71 -12.87
N ASN A 60 3.03 18.97 -11.67
CA ASN A 60 2.88 18.11 -10.48
C ASN A 60 2.14 16.78 -10.68
N GLN A 61 2.57 15.77 -9.92
CA GLN A 61 2.11 14.36 -9.94
C GLN A 61 0.66 14.10 -9.46
N SER A 62 -0.12 15.12 -9.08
CA SER A 62 -1.50 14.93 -8.59
C SER A 62 -2.57 14.85 -9.69
N ASP A 63 -2.20 15.02 -10.96
CA ASP A 63 -3.17 15.19 -12.04
C ASP A 63 -2.98 14.23 -13.23
N LYS A 64 -2.70 12.95 -12.94
CA LYS A 64 -2.56 11.90 -13.98
C LYS A 64 -3.84 11.64 -14.80
N THR A 65 -5.01 12.07 -14.33
CA THR A 65 -6.30 11.78 -14.97
C THR A 65 -6.68 12.74 -16.11
N LEU A 66 -6.00 13.88 -16.25
CA LEU A 66 -6.38 14.95 -17.17
C LEU A 66 -5.42 15.19 -18.35
N ARG A 67 -4.32 14.44 -18.46
CA ARG A 67 -3.40 14.59 -19.61
C ARG A 67 -3.93 13.92 -20.87
N PRO A 68 -3.78 14.50 -22.08
CA PRO A 68 -4.02 13.80 -23.32
C PRO A 68 -2.97 12.70 -23.48
N THR A 69 -3.34 11.45 -23.24
CA THR A 69 -2.58 10.31 -23.70
C THR A 69 -2.52 10.34 -25.22
N GLN A 70 -1.34 10.25 -25.79
CA GLN A 70 -1.17 9.96 -27.21
C GLN A 70 -2.01 8.72 -27.52
N ALA A 71 -2.56 8.67 -28.74
CA ALA A 71 -3.54 7.67 -29.16
C ALA A 71 -3.09 6.24 -28.77
N SER A 72 -3.60 5.77 -27.64
CA SER A 72 -3.60 4.33 -27.38
C SER A 72 -4.27 3.63 -28.55
N PRO A 73 -3.77 2.50 -29.01
CA PRO A 73 -4.39 1.74 -30.10
C PRO A 73 -5.83 1.35 -29.80
N THR A 74 -6.26 1.48 -28.55
CA THR A 74 -7.60 1.18 -28.07
C THR A 74 -8.20 2.35 -27.29
N GLN A 75 -9.47 2.70 -27.56
CA GLN A 75 -10.21 3.77 -26.91
C GLN A 75 -11.55 3.28 -26.35
N LEU A 76 -11.87 3.67 -25.10
CA LEU A 76 -13.22 3.49 -24.53
C LEU A 76 -14.16 4.59 -25.07
N ILE A 77 -15.37 4.19 -25.46
CA ILE A 77 -16.39 5.08 -26.00
C ILE A 77 -17.77 4.83 -25.40
N ASP A 78 -18.63 5.86 -25.46
CA ASP A 78 -20.05 5.72 -25.17
C ASP A 78 -20.71 4.75 -26.17
N LEU A 79 -21.70 3.99 -25.73
CA LEU A 79 -22.47 3.11 -26.61
C LEU A 79 -23.22 3.87 -27.72
N THR A 80 -23.57 5.12 -27.48
CA THR A 80 -24.31 5.98 -28.39
C THR A 80 -23.42 6.78 -29.35
N ARG A 81 -22.08 6.62 -29.26
CA ARG A 81 -21.16 7.32 -30.15
C ARG A 81 -21.24 6.76 -31.57
N PRO A 82 -21.45 7.60 -32.60
CA PRO A 82 -21.41 7.17 -33.99
C PRO A 82 -20.03 6.60 -34.39
N LEU A 83 -20.04 5.53 -35.13
CA LEU A 83 -18.87 4.89 -35.73
C LEU A 83 -18.74 5.39 -37.18
N GLU A 84 -17.64 6.07 -37.48
CA GLU A 84 -17.44 6.77 -38.75
C GLU A 84 -16.53 6.07 -39.74
N LYS A 85 -15.86 5.00 -39.30
CA LYS A 85 -14.87 4.24 -40.06
C LYS A 85 -14.77 2.79 -39.59
N ASP A 86 -14.15 1.97 -40.41
CA ASP A 86 -13.82 0.59 -40.06
C ASP A 86 -13.07 0.52 -38.73
N THR A 87 -13.49 -0.40 -37.87
CA THR A 87 -12.92 -0.48 -36.54
C THR A 87 -13.13 -1.88 -35.93
N GLU A 88 -12.22 -2.27 -35.05
CA GLU A 88 -12.46 -3.40 -34.15
C GLU A 88 -13.27 -2.89 -32.97
N LEU A 89 -14.34 -3.60 -32.61
CA LEU A 89 -15.28 -3.21 -31.56
C LEU A 89 -15.49 -4.33 -30.56
N ARG A 90 -15.29 -4.02 -29.28
CA ARG A 90 -15.67 -4.88 -28.14
C ARG A 90 -16.71 -4.19 -27.27
N ILE A 91 -17.86 -4.82 -27.10
CA ILE A 91 -18.90 -4.36 -26.16
C ILE A 91 -18.47 -4.77 -24.75
N LEU A 92 -18.50 -3.83 -23.82
CA LEU A 92 -18.18 -4.04 -22.41
C LEU A 92 -19.46 -4.16 -21.59
N THR A 93 -19.50 -5.16 -20.71
CA THR A 93 -20.62 -5.47 -19.82
C THR A 93 -20.19 -5.42 -18.35
N ASP A 94 -21.08 -5.76 -17.43
CA ASP A 94 -20.79 -5.90 -16.00
C ASP A 94 -19.74 -6.98 -15.65
N LYS A 95 -19.36 -7.80 -16.63
CA LYS A 95 -18.29 -8.80 -16.48
C LYS A 95 -16.90 -8.28 -16.82
N ASP A 96 -16.82 -7.13 -17.43
CA ASP A 96 -15.57 -6.51 -17.84
C ASP A 96 -15.07 -5.51 -16.78
N PRO A 97 -13.87 -5.70 -16.20
CA PRO A 97 -13.34 -4.80 -15.16
C PRO A 97 -13.25 -3.34 -15.62
N GLU A 98 -12.95 -3.09 -16.89
CA GLU A 98 -12.86 -1.75 -17.49
C GLU A 98 -14.21 -1.01 -17.45
N ALA A 99 -15.34 -1.73 -17.53
CA ALA A 99 -16.67 -1.16 -17.47
C ALA A 99 -17.00 -0.54 -16.10
N LEU A 100 -16.41 -1.03 -15.01
CA LEU A 100 -16.62 -0.49 -13.67
C LEU A 100 -16.10 0.95 -13.53
N GLY A 101 -15.00 1.29 -14.20
CA GLY A 101 -14.48 2.66 -14.27
C GLY A 101 -15.46 3.62 -14.91
N VAL A 102 -16.05 3.23 -16.04
CA VAL A 102 -17.09 4.04 -16.73
C VAL A 102 -18.34 4.18 -15.87
N TYR A 103 -18.74 3.12 -15.21
CA TYR A 103 -19.89 3.09 -14.30
C TYR A 103 -19.69 4.04 -13.12
N ARG A 104 -18.53 4.03 -12.49
CA ARG A 104 -18.14 4.92 -11.37
C ARG A 104 -18.05 6.38 -11.81
N HIS A 105 -17.47 6.64 -13.00
CA HIS A 105 -17.44 7.99 -13.56
C HIS A 105 -18.87 8.54 -13.79
N SER A 106 -19.77 7.72 -14.31
CA SER A 106 -21.18 8.11 -14.47
C SER A 106 -21.89 8.30 -13.13
N SER A 107 -21.50 7.53 -12.10
CA SER A 107 -22.01 7.74 -10.74
C SER A 107 -21.52 9.06 -10.13
N ALA A 108 -20.31 9.53 -10.46
CA ALA A 108 -19.83 10.84 -10.06
C ALA A 108 -20.66 11.98 -10.70
N HIS A 109 -21.05 11.84 -11.97
CA HIS A 109 -21.95 12.79 -12.62
C HIS A 109 -23.38 12.73 -12.04
N LEU A 110 -23.88 11.56 -11.66
CA LEU A 110 -25.15 11.42 -10.94
C LEU A 110 -25.11 12.14 -9.58
N LEU A 111 -24.00 12.04 -8.83
CA LEU A 111 -23.78 12.80 -7.60
C LEU A 111 -23.82 14.30 -7.87
N ALA A 112 -23.11 14.81 -8.88
CA ALA A 112 -23.07 16.22 -9.22
C ALA A 112 -24.45 16.74 -9.64
N ALA A 113 -25.21 15.96 -10.41
CA ALA A 113 -26.58 16.27 -10.79
C ALA A 113 -27.50 16.41 -9.57
N ALA A 114 -27.39 15.48 -8.62
CA ALA A 114 -28.18 15.50 -7.39
C ALA A 114 -27.83 16.71 -6.50
N VAL A 115 -26.53 17.04 -6.40
CA VAL A 115 -26.06 18.22 -5.64
C VAL A 115 -26.60 19.51 -6.24
N LEU A 116 -26.52 19.71 -7.55
CA LEU A 116 -27.04 20.93 -8.20
C LEU A 116 -28.57 21.07 -8.11
N GLU A 117 -29.31 19.97 -8.07
CA GLU A 117 -30.78 20.04 -7.85
C GLU A 117 -31.14 20.46 -6.43
N LEU A 118 -30.36 20.08 -5.43
CA LEU A 118 -30.60 20.43 -4.03
C LEU A 118 -29.92 21.75 -3.62
N PHE A 119 -28.78 22.07 -4.23
CA PHE A 119 -27.93 23.20 -3.87
C PHE A 119 -27.45 23.93 -5.16
N PRO A 120 -28.35 24.67 -5.80
CA PRO A 120 -28.08 25.27 -7.13
C PRO A 120 -26.96 26.33 -7.14
N GLU A 121 -26.60 26.89 -5.98
CA GLU A 121 -25.48 27.81 -5.83
C GLU A 121 -24.09 27.17 -5.94
N THR A 122 -24.01 25.83 -5.90
CA THR A 122 -22.77 25.08 -5.91
C THR A 122 -22.07 25.17 -7.27
N LYS A 123 -20.74 25.36 -7.26
CA LYS A 123 -19.90 25.28 -8.47
C LYS A 123 -19.18 23.95 -8.54
N LEU A 124 -18.97 23.49 -9.76
CA LEU A 124 -18.47 22.14 -10.04
C LEU A 124 -16.96 22.16 -10.27
N GLY A 125 -16.22 21.40 -9.46
CA GLY A 125 -14.83 21.03 -9.72
C GLY A 125 -14.75 19.92 -10.77
N HIS A 126 -14.20 18.77 -10.36
CA HIS A 126 -14.18 17.58 -11.22
C HIS A 126 -14.49 16.31 -10.42
N GLY A 127 -14.91 15.25 -11.14
CA GLY A 127 -15.35 14.02 -10.52
C GLY A 127 -14.86 12.77 -11.26
N PRO A 128 -13.62 12.30 -11.00
CA PRO A 128 -13.12 11.09 -11.61
C PRO A 128 -13.63 9.83 -10.92
N ALA A 129 -13.58 8.71 -11.64
CA ALA A 129 -13.59 7.39 -11.05
C ALA A 129 -12.25 7.12 -10.36
N THR A 130 -12.29 6.33 -9.27
CA THR A 130 -11.13 5.80 -8.57
C THR A 130 -11.21 4.27 -8.54
N GLU A 131 -10.12 3.61 -8.12
CA GLU A 131 -10.11 2.14 -7.98
C GLU A 131 -11.17 1.61 -7.03
N SER A 132 -11.53 2.37 -6.00
CA SER A 132 -12.51 1.96 -4.97
C SER A 132 -13.88 2.60 -5.10
N GLY A 133 -14.04 3.59 -5.98
CA GLY A 133 -15.32 4.31 -6.10
C GLY A 133 -15.22 5.52 -7.02
N PHE A 134 -15.69 6.65 -6.55
CA PHE A 134 -15.65 7.93 -7.22
C PHE A 134 -15.66 9.07 -6.20
N PHE A 135 -15.32 10.25 -6.62
CA PHE A 135 -15.60 11.46 -5.86
C PHE A 135 -16.04 12.58 -6.81
N TYR A 136 -16.54 13.67 -6.22
CA TYR A 136 -16.74 14.93 -6.94
C TYR A 136 -16.39 16.11 -6.04
N ASP A 137 -15.68 17.09 -6.58
CA ASP A 137 -15.24 18.30 -5.90
C ASP A 137 -16.25 19.42 -6.15
N PHE A 138 -16.63 20.10 -5.08
CA PHE A 138 -17.62 21.18 -5.09
C PHE A 138 -17.07 22.42 -4.42
N TYR A 139 -17.33 23.57 -5.01
CA TYR A 139 -17.13 24.86 -4.36
C TYR A 139 -18.49 25.40 -3.91
N ARG A 140 -18.65 25.58 -2.61
CA ARG A 140 -19.88 26.08 -1.98
C ARG A 140 -19.53 26.92 -0.77
N PRO A 141 -20.18 28.10 -0.55
CA PRO A 141 -19.94 28.95 0.63
C PRO A 141 -20.27 28.26 1.94
N THR A 142 -21.35 27.49 1.98
CA THR A 142 -21.78 26.73 3.16
C THR A 142 -21.30 25.29 3.06
N PRO A 143 -20.53 24.75 4.03
CA PRO A 143 -20.08 23.37 4.02
C PRO A 143 -21.23 22.36 3.99
N PHE A 144 -21.03 21.23 3.31
CA PHE A 144 -21.92 20.07 3.42
C PHE A 144 -21.82 19.43 4.78
N THR A 145 -22.95 18.94 5.27
CA THR A 145 -23.04 18.19 6.54
C THR A 145 -23.28 16.69 6.27
N PRO A 146 -23.07 15.81 7.27
CA PRO A 146 -23.42 14.39 7.13
C PRO A 146 -24.90 14.17 6.75
N GLU A 147 -25.82 15.01 7.24
CA GLU A 147 -27.24 14.95 6.93
C GLU A 147 -27.51 15.32 5.46
N ASP A 148 -26.67 16.16 4.86
CA ASP A 148 -26.78 16.49 3.44
C ASP A 148 -26.41 15.30 2.56
N LEU A 149 -25.49 14.43 2.99
CA LEU A 149 -25.18 13.19 2.25
C LEU A 149 -26.42 12.30 2.10
N GLU A 150 -27.23 12.15 3.14
CA GLU A 150 -28.45 11.35 3.09
C GLU A 150 -29.48 11.95 2.09
N LYS A 151 -29.63 13.29 2.10
CA LYS A 151 -30.52 13.99 1.16
C LYS A 151 -30.02 13.84 -0.28
N ILE A 152 -28.71 13.98 -0.50
CA ILE A 152 -28.08 13.85 -1.81
C ILE A 152 -28.24 12.39 -2.30
N GLU A 153 -28.00 11.40 -1.47
CA GLU A 153 -28.16 9.99 -1.84
C GLU A 153 -29.61 9.66 -2.22
N LYS A 154 -30.58 10.17 -1.48
CA LYS A 154 -31.99 10.06 -1.84
C LYS A 154 -32.31 10.71 -3.18
N LYS A 155 -31.78 11.90 -3.44
CA LYS A 155 -31.94 12.58 -4.72
C LYS A 155 -31.28 11.80 -5.86
N MET A 156 -30.11 11.23 -5.66
CA MET A 156 -29.49 10.32 -6.62
C MET A 156 -30.40 9.14 -6.96
N GLN A 157 -31.06 8.53 -5.96
CA GLN A 157 -32.03 7.44 -6.19
C GLN A 157 -33.23 7.89 -7.03
N GLU A 158 -33.75 9.11 -6.78
CA GLU A 158 -34.84 9.71 -7.60
C GLU A 158 -34.40 9.89 -9.06
N LEU A 159 -33.17 10.39 -9.31
CA LEU A 159 -32.62 10.55 -10.65
C LEU A 159 -32.36 9.20 -11.36
N VAL A 160 -31.99 8.17 -10.62
CA VAL A 160 -31.88 6.80 -11.15
C VAL A 160 -33.25 6.29 -11.63
N GLN A 161 -34.32 6.52 -10.83
CA GLN A 161 -35.69 6.10 -11.20
C GLN A 161 -36.21 6.85 -12.43
N GLN A 162 -35.79 8.10 -12.64
CA GLN A 162 -36.12 8.87 -13.83
C GLN A 162 -35.45 8.35 -15.10
N ASN A 163 -34.43 7.51 -14.99
CA ASN A 163 -33.70 6.89 -16.10
C ASN A 163 -33.22 7.92 -17.16
N LEU A 164 -32.61 9.00 -16.72
CA LEU A 164 -32.14 10.09 -17.57
C LEU A 164 -30.93 9.67 -18.42
N PRO A 165 -30.89 10.03 -19.72
CA PRO A 165 -29.73 9.71 -20.56
C PRO A 165 -28.51 10.58 -20.20
N TYR A 166 -27.30 10.01 -20.39
CA TYR A 166 -26.06 10.77 -20.45
C TYR A 166 -25.83 11.18 -21.90
N ALA A 167 -26.36 12.33 -22.26
CA ALA A 167 -26.32 12.85 -23.65
C ALA A 167 -25.02 13.63 -23.86
N ARG A 168 -24.23 13.22 -24.87
CA ARG A 168 -23.00 13.91 -25.27
C ARG A 168 -23.27 14.89 -26.38
N GLU A 169 -22.79 16.12 -26.24
CA GLU A 169 -22.83 17.16 -27.21
C GLU A 169 -21.42 17.70 -27.49
N PHE A 170 -21.20 18.24 -28.70
CA PHE A 170 -19.95 18.90 -29.05
C PHE A 170 -20.20 20.36 -29.36
N LEU A 171 -19.45 21.24 -28.70
CA LEU A 171 -19.49 22.68 -28.93
C LEU A 171 -18.13 23.18 -29.44
N PRO A 172 -18.07 24.25 -30.23
CA PRO A 172 -16.85 25.02 -30.39
C PRO A 172 -16.31 25.43 -29.01
N ARG A 173 -14.98 25.39 -28.84
CA ARG A 173 -14.34 25.70 -27.55
C ARG A 173 -14.80 27.05 -26.97
N ASP A 174 -14.84 28.11 -27.81
CA ASP A 174 -15.17 29.44 -27.33
C ASP A 174 -16.64 29.55 -26.90
N GLU A 175 -17.55 28.88 -27.61
CA GLU A 175 -18.97 28.80 -27.23
C GLU A 175 -19.15 28.09 -25.88
N GLY A 176 -18.44 26.97 -25.67
CA GLY A 176 -18.44 26.27 -24.41
C GLY A 176 -17.85 27.11 -23.27
N LEU A 177 -16.77 27.85 -23.55
CA LEU A 177 -16.14 28.72 -22.57
C LEU A 177 -17.08 29.88 -22.16
N GLU A 178 -17.76 30.55 -23.15
CA GLU A 178 -18.74 31.59 -22.86
C GLU A 178 -19.90 31.07 -22.03
N ARG A 179 -20.37 29.86 -22.31
CA ARG A 179 -21.45 29.24 -21.54
C ARG A 179 -21.09 29.09 -20.08
N PHE A 180 -19.95 28.46 -19.77
CA PHE A 180 -19.51 28.28 -18.39
C PHE A 180 -19.13 29.59 -17.69
N LYS A 181 -18.63 30.58 -18.44
CA LYS A 181 -18.42 31.95 -17.93
C LYS A 181 -19.73 32.60 -17.51
N SER A 182 -20.79 32.47 -18.33
CA SER A 182 -22.11 33.04 -18.01
C SER A 182 -22.76 32.41 -16.78
N GLU A 183 -22.44 31.13 -16.49
CA GLU A 183 -22.88 30.41 -15.31
C GLU A 183 -21.98 30.70 -14.07
N GLY A 184 -20.90 31.49 -14.26
CA GLY A 184 -19.92 31.81 -13.22
C GLY A 184 -19.11 30.61 -12.74
N ASP A 185 -18.96 29.57 -13.58
CA ASP A 185 -18.17 28.37 -13.27
C ASP A 185 -16.70 28.55 -13.71
N PHE A 186 -15.95 29.23 -12.87
CA PHE A 186 -14.54 29.55 -13.13
C PHE A 186 -13.65 28.28 -13.21
N MET A 187 -14.04 27.20 -12.53
CA MET A 187 -13.27 25.96 -12.53
C MET A 187 -13.39 25.25 -13.87
N LYS A 188 -14.59 25.18 -14.45
CA LYS A 188 -14.78 24.61 -15.80
C LYS A 188 -14.11 25.47 -16.86
N CYS A 189 -14.17 26.81 -16.74
CA CYS A 189 -13.44 27.72 -17.62
C CYS A 189 -11.93 27.41 -17.59
N HIS A 190 -11.34 27.28 -16.41
CA HIS A 190 -9.92 26.95 -16.25
C HIS A 190 -9.58 25.60 -16.93
N PHE A 191 -10.38 24.57 -16.74
CA PHE A 191 -10.14 23.26 -17.38
C PHE A 191 -10.24 23.34 -18.91
N ILE A 192 -11.20 24.06 -19.45
CA ILE A 192 -11.32 24.26 -20.90
C ILE A 192 -10.09 25.01 -21.42
N GLU A 193 -9.67 26.08 -20.75
CA GLU A 193 -8.51 26.88 -21.18
C GLU A 193 -7.20 26.08 -21.11
N GLN A 194 -7.02 25.27 -20.11
CA GLN A 194 -5.76 24.51 -19.88
C GLN A 194 -5.67 23.24 -20.72
N PHE A 195 -6.77 22.54 -20.97
CA PHE A 195 -6.76 21.20 -21.55
C PHE A 195 -7.30 21.11 -22.98
N THR A 196 -7.69 22.24 -23.61
CA THR A 196 -8.16 22.23 -24.97
C THR A 196 -7.46 23.29 -25.84
N ARG A 197 -7.31 23.00 -27.14
CA ARG A 197 -6.72 23.94 -28.09
C ARG A 197 -7.79 24.94 -28.59
N PRO A 198 -7.38 26.13 -29.08
CA PRO A 198 -8.31 27.13 -29.55
C PRO A 198 -9.27 26.69 -30.68
N ASP A 199 -8.82 25.78 -31.53
CA ASP A 199 -9.54 25.22 -32.69
C ASP A 199 -10.29 23.92 -32.39
N GLU A 200 -10.23 23.44 -31.14
CA GLU A 200 -10.80 22.13 -30.74
C GLU A 200 -12.29 22.26 -30.42
N LYS A 201 -13.08 21.25 -30.79
CA LYS A 201 -14.43 21.07 -30.26
C LYS A 201 -14.38 20.40 -28.92
N ILE A 202 -15.01 20.97 -27.92
CA ILE A 202 -15.12 20.38 -26.58
C ILE A 202 -16.36 19.49 -26.50
N SER A 203 -16.27 18.42 -25.71
CA SER A 203 -17.43 17.59 -25.38
C SER A 203 -18.03 18.01 -24.04
N ILE A 204 -19.33 18.09 -23.99
CA ILE A 204 -20.13 18.30 -22.80
C ILE A 204 -21.12 17.16 -22.66
N TYR A 205 -21.43 16.81 -21.40
CA TYR A 205 -22.47 15.81 -21.10
C TYR A 205 -23.62 16.47 -20.37
N LYS A 206 -24.83 16.13 -20.82
CA LYS A 206 -26.09 16.60 -20.24
C LYS A 206 -26.85 15.42 -19.64
N THR A 207 -27.31 15.57 -18.37
CA THR A 207 -28.15 14.60 -17.67
C THR A 207 -29.25 15.34 -16.94
N GLY A 208 -30.44 15.34 -17.49
CA GLY A 208 -31.54 16.20 -17.00
C GLY A 208 -31.17 17.68 -17.08
N LYS A 209 -31.11 18.38 -15.93
CA LYS A 209 -30.69 19.78 -15.81
C LYS A 209 -29.17 19.94 -15.64
N PHE A 210 -28.47 18.87 -15.29
CA PHE A 210 -27.03 18.89 -15.10
C PHE A 210 -26.30 18.94 -16.43
N LEU A 211 -25.26 19.78 -16.47
CA LEU A 211 -24.35 19.91 -17.60
C LEU A 211 -22.90 19.94 -17.09
N ASP A 212 -22.01 19.22 -17.74
CA ASP A 212 -20.60 19.20 -17.39
C ASP A 212 -19.67 19.15 -18.61
N PHE A 213 -18.53 19.85 -18.52
CA PHE A 213 -17.39 19.67 -19.44
C PHE A 213 -16.70 18.34 -19.09
N CYS A 214 -16.82 17.35 -19.97
CA CYS A 214 -16.29 16.02 -19.74
C CYS A 214 -15.91 15.31 -21.04
N ARG A 215 -14.85 14.50 -20.99
CA ARG A 215 -14.41 13.71 -22.15
C ARG A 215 -15.14 12.38 -22.28
N GLY A 216 -15.80 11.92 -21.22
CA GLY A 216 -16.44 10.61 -21.17
C GLY A 216 -15.43 9.45 -21.09
N PRO A 217 -15.84 8.19 -21.42
CA PRO A 217 -17.23 7.83 -21.74
C PRO A 217 -18.13 7.72 -20.51
N HIS A 218 -19.44 7.69 -20.78
CA HIS A 218 -20.48 7.42 -19.79
C HIS A 218 -21.35 6.21 -20.19
N ILE A 219 -22.04 5.66 -19.19
CA ILE A 219 -23.09 4.65 -19.39
C ILE A 219 -24.30 5.28 -20.09
N PRO A 220 -25.20 4.49 -20.70
CA PRO A 220 -26.34 5.04 -21.46
C PRO A 220 -27.30 5.93 -20.68
N SER A 221 -27.60 5.57 -19.43
CA SER A 221 -28.56 6.32 -18.60
C SER A 221 -28.33 6.09 -17.11
N THR A 222 -28.90 7.00 -16.29
CA THR A 222 -28.85 6.90 -14.82
C THR A 222 -29.52 5.63 -14.30
N GLY A 223 -30.55 5.12 -14.98
CA GLY A 223 -31.26 3.88 -14.61
C GLY A 223 -30.40 2.60 -14.67
N LYS A 224 -29.23 2.67 -15.30
CA LYS A 224 -28.24 1.58 -15.26
C LYS A 224 -27.49 1.49 -13.93
N ILE A 225 -27.49 2.54 -13.10
CA ILE A 225 -26.81 2.58 -11.82
C ILE A 225 -27.68 1.89 -10.76
N LYS A 226 -27.33 0.65 -10.40
CA LYS A 226 -28.14 -0.22 -9.53
C LYS A 226 -27.80 -0.11 -8.04
N ALA A 227 -26.51 0.09 -7.74
CA ALA A 227 -26.02 0.08 -6.35
C ALA A 227 -24.93 1.12 -6.15
N PHE A 228 -25.15 2.06 -5.25
CA PHE A 228 -24.19 3.08 -4.88
C PHE A 228 -24.38 3.49 -3.42
N LYS A 229 -23.35 4.12 -2.85
CA LYS A 229 -23.36 4.67 -1.49
C LYS A 229 -22.45 5.89 -1.44
N LEU A 230 -22.90 6.97 -0.82
CA LEU A 230 -22.04 8.09 -0.42
C LEU A 230 -21.34 7.74 0.89
N LEU A 231 -20.02 8.01 0.98
CA LEU A 231 -19.19 7.53 2.06
C LEU A 231 -18.86 8.62 3.09
N ASN A 232 -18.29 9.73 2.64
CA ASN A 232 -17.85 10.83 3.50
C ASN A 232 -17.61 12.12 2.71
N ILE A 233 -17.44 13.20 3.48
CA ILE A 233 -17.04 14.52 2.98
C ILE A 233 -15.63 14.80 3.50
N ALA A 234 -14.78 15.39 2.65
CA ALA A 234 -13.46 15.88 3.03
C ALA A 234 -13.17 17.24 2.40
N GLY A 235 -12.30 18.02 3.02
CA GLY A 235 -11.73 19.22 2.42
C GLY A 235 -10.74 18.84 1.31
N ALA A 236 -10.72 19.63 0.24
CA ALA A 236 -9.70 19.56 -0.80
C ALA A 236 -9.35 20.98 -1.23
N TYR A 237 -8.12 21.18 -1.73
CA TYR A 237 -7.75 22.46 -2.32
C TYR A 237 -7.83 22.37 -3.84
N TRP A 238 -8.33 23.43 -4.46
CA TRP A 238 -8.36 23.52 -5.91
C TRP A 238 -6.97 23.32 -6.51
N LEU A 239 -6.83 22.40 -7.46
CA LEU A 239 -5.56 21.98 -8.07
C LEU A 239 -4.50 21.47 -7.06
N GLY A 240 -4.92 21.08 -5.85
CA GLY A 240 -4.00 20.57 -4.82
C GLY A 240 -3.07 21.62 -4.19
N ASP A 241 -3.31 22.90 -4.43
CA ASP A 241 -2.54 24.01 -3.88
C ASP A 241 -3.33 24.69 -2.74
N GLU A 242 -2.74 24.72 -1.54
CA GLU A 242 -3.35 25.33 -0.34
C GLU A 242 -3.62 26.84 -0.47
N LYS A 243 -3.01 27.51 -1.47
CA LYS A 243 -3.25 28.93 -1.79
C LYS A 243 -4.53 29.13 -2.59
N ASN A 244 -5.08 28.08 -3.18
CA ASN A 244 -6.29 28.11 -3.96
C ASN A 244 -7.54 27.93 -3.08
N PRO A 245 -8.74 28.23 -3.60
CA PRO A 245 -10.01 28.05 -2.89
C PRO A 245 -10.14 26.63 -2.33
N GLN A 246 -10.64 26.54 -1.10
CA GLN A 246 -10.95 25.27 -0.48
C GLN A 246 -12.24 24.72 -1.07
N LEU A 247 -12.19 23.48 -1.52
CA LEU A 247 -13.31 22.70 -2.04
C LEU A 247 -13.78 21.68 -1.02
N GLN A 248 -14.98 21.19 -1.24
CA GLN A 248 -15.54 20.07 -0.52
C GLN A 248 -15.66 18.89 -1.45
N ARG A 249 -15.01 17.81 -1.10
CA ARG A 249 -14.99 16.54 -1.83
C ARG A 249 -15.96 15.58 -1.21
N ILE A 250 -16.95 15.12 -1.98
CA ILE A 250 -17.86 14.05 -1.57
C ILE A 250 -17.37 12.74 -2.21
N TYR A 251 -17.06 11.76 -1.37
CA TYR A 251 -16.68 10.43 -1.80
C TYR A 251 -17.90 9.51 -1.87
N GLY A 252 -17.93 8.69 -2.90
CA GLY A 252 -18.92 7.64 -3.06
C GLY A 252 -18.33 6.39 -3.68
N THR A 253 -19.10 5.32 -3.66
CA THR A 253 -18.79 4.09 -4.37
C THR A 253 -20.00 3.56 -5.11
N SER A 254 -19.77 2.79 -6.18
CA SER A 254 -20.84 2.13 -6.90
C SER A 254 -20.39 0.79 -7.47
N PHE A 255 -21.34 -0.15 -7.56
CA PHE A 255 -21.14 -1.52 -8.03
C PHE A 255 -22.29 -1.94 -8.93
N PHE A 256 -22.06 -2.95 -9.78
CA PHE A 256 -23.11 -3.49 -10.65
C PHE A 256 -24.21 -4.24 -9.89
N SER A 257 -23.94 -4.71 -8.66
CA SER A 257 -24.88 -5.38 -7.81
C SER A 257 -24.90 -4.85 -6.37
N LYS A 258 -26.07 -4.96 -5.72
CA LYS A 258 -26.17 -4.65 -4.28
C LYS A 258 -25.32 -5.58 -3.42
N LYS A 259 -25.18 -6.84 -3.81
CA LYS A 259 -24.35 -7.83 -3.10
C LYS A 259 -22.88 -7.37 -3.03
N ASP A 260 -22.33 -6.86 -4.13
CA ASP A 260 -20.95 -6.41 -4.18
C ASP A 260 -20.77 -5.10 -3.39
N LEU A 261 -21.77 -4.21 -3.45
CA LEU A 261 -21.79 -3.01 -2.61
C LEU A 261 -21.81 -3.34 -1.12
N ASP A 262 -22.71 -4.24 -0.69
CA ASP A 262 -22.83 -4.63 0.70
C ASP A 262 -21.56 -5.32 1.21
N ALA A 263 -20.91 -6.17 0.38
CA ALA A 263 -19.63 -6.79 0.68
C ALA A 263 -18.51 -5.73 0.87
N TYR A 264 -18.46 -4.74 -0.01
CA TYR A 264 -17.50 -3.65 0.08
C TYR A 264 -17.74 -2.75 1.32
N LEU A 265 -18.98 -2.42 1.63
CA LEU A 265 -19.33 -1.65 2.83
C LEU A 265 -18.95 -2.41 4.11
N HIS A 266 -19.19 -3.72 4.15
CA HIS A 266 -18.74 -4.57 5.25
C HIS A 266 -17.21 -4.56 5.39
N GLN A 267 -16.47 -4.64 4.27
CA GLN A 267 -15.01 -4.54 4.25
C GLN A 267 -14.54 -3.20 4.85
N ILE A 268 -15.19 -2.07 4.49
CA ILE A 268 -14.86 -0.75 5.05
C ILE A 268 -15.10 -0.71 6.57
N GLU A 269 -16.21 -1.26 7.05
CA GLU A 269 -16.53 -1.32 8.48
C GLU A 269 -15.50 -2.15 9.25
N GLU A 270 -15.14 -3.31 8.72
CA GLU A 270 -14.09 -4.15 9.30
C GLU A 270 -12.73 -3.44 9.28
N ALA A 271 -12.40 -2.72 8.20
CA ALA A 271 -11.19 -1.92 8.15
C ALA A 271 -11.14 -0.85 9.25
N LYS A 272 -12.26 -0.16 9.52
CA LYS A 272 -12.34 0.83 10.61
C LYS A 272 -12.13 0.20 11.99
N LYS A 273 -12.69 -1.00 12.23
CA LYS A 273 -12.51 -1.72 13.51
C LYS A 273 -11.06 -2.18 13.71
N ARG A 274 -10.33 -2.43 12.61
CA ARG A 274 -8.94 -2.91 12.62
C ARG A 274 -7.91 -1.80 12.50
N ASP A 275 -8.33 -0.53 12.38
CA ASP A 275 -7.44 0.61 12.19
C ASP A 275 -6.32 0.61 13.25
N HIS A 276 -5.06 0.52 12.77
CA HIS A 276 -3.87 0.45 13.61
C HIS A 276 -3.72 1.65 14.56
N ARG A 277 -4.29 2.83 14.21
CA ARG A 277 -4.26 4.03 15.05
C ARG A 277 -5.16 3.88 16.28
N VAL A 278 -6.31 3.22 16.08
CA VAL A 278 -7.27 2.94 17.16
C VAL A 278 -6.76 1.80 18.04
N LEU A 279 -6.40 0.67 17.40
CA LEU A 279 -5.90 -0.50 18.12
C LEU A 279 -4.55 -0.23 18.80
N GLY A 280 -3.65 0.50 18.14
CA GLY A 280 -2.37 0.87 18.71
C GLY A 280 -2.49 1.68 20.00
N LYS A 281 -3.45 2.61 20.05
CA LYS A 281 -3.78 3.36 21.28
C LYS A 281 -4.43 2.47 22.33
N GLN A 282 -5.42 1.61 21.95
CA GLN A 282 -6.12 0.74 22.89
C GLN A 282 -5.19 -0.31 23.54
N LEU A 283 -4.22 -0.81 22.78
CA LEU A 283 -3.26 -1.82 23.21
C LEU A 283 -1.97 -1.22 23.76
N ASP A 284 -1.86 0.11 23.80
CA ASP A 284 -0.69 0.85 24.28
C ASP A 284 0.62 0.46 23.57
N LEU A 285 0.58 0.48 22.20
CA LEU A 285 1.71 0.03 21.38
C LEU A 285 2.62 1.17 20.95
N PHE A 286 2.06 2.31 20.57
CA PHE A 286 2.79 3.49 20.09
C PHE A 286 1.98 4.78 20.22
N SER A 287 2.68 5.91 20.10
CA SER A 287 2.04 7.22 19.99
C SER A 287 2.77 8.12 18.99
N ILE A 288 2.08 9.20 18.60
CA ILE A 288 2.63 10.32 17.85
C ILE A 288 2.45 11.54 18.76
N GLN A 289 3.56 12.19 19.12
CA GLN A 289 3.56 13.31 20.05
C GLN A 289 3.60 14.64 19.29
N GLU A 290 2.69 15.54 19.61
CA GLU A 290 2.60 16.85 18.96
C GLU A 290 3.90 17.66 19.13
N LEU A 291 4.48 17.63 20.30
CA LEU A 291 5.72 18.35 20.62
C LEU A 291 6.93 17.86 19.82
N ALA A 292 6.96 16.58 19.45
CA ALA A 292 8.02 16.02 18.63
C ALA A 292 7.79 16.24 17.12
N GLY A 293 6.54 16.48 16.74
CA GLY A 293 6.11 16.69 15.38
C GLY A 293 5.47 15.45 14.72
N PRO A 294 4.69 15.69 13.67
CA PRO A 294 3.94 14.63 13.00
C PRO A 294 4.84 13.68 12.20
N GLY A 295 4.47 12.41 12.17
CA GLY A 295 5.18 11.36 11.42
C GLY A 295 6.45 10.85 12.09
N LEU A 296 6.65 11.14 13.38
CA LEU A 296 7.70 10.59 14.22
C LEU A 296 7.06 9.70 15.29
N ILE A 297 7.41 8.42 15.29
CA ILE A 297 6.73 7.39 16.08
C ILE A 297 7.46 7.15 17.40
N PHE A 298 6.70 7.22 18.50
CA PHE A 298 7.14 6.81 19.83
C PHE A 298 6.63 5.40 20.12
N TRP A 299 7.54 4.46 20.28
CA TRP A 299 7.22 3.08 20.61
C TRP A 299 7.03 2.93 22.11
N HIS A 300 5.87 2.45 22.53
CA HIS A 300 5.58 2.16 23.93
C HIS A 300 6.15 0.78 24.30
N PRO A 301 6.25 0.43 25.60
CA PRO A 301 6.91 -0.82 26.02
C PRO A 301 6.39 -2.08 25.30
N LYS A 302 5.07 -2.22 25.14
CA LYS A 302 4.46 -3.36 24.43
C LYS A 302 4.79 -3.36 22.93
N GLY A 303 4.70 -2.20 22.29
CA GLY A 303 5.09 -2.06 20.89
C GLY A 303 6.58 -2.29 20.68
N GLY A 304 7.42 -1.82 21.61
CA GLY A 304 8.86 -2.03 21.59
C GLY A 304 9.25 -3.51 21.65
N ILE A 305 8.51 -4.34 22.40
CA ILE A 305 8.70 -5.79 22.42
C ILE A 305 8.38 -6.40 21.05
N ILE A 306 7.25 -6.05 20.44
CA ILE A 306 6.88 -6.59 19.12
C ILE A 306 7.90 -6.15 18.06
N ARG A 307 8.32 -4.89 18.09
CA ARG A 307 9.38 -4.38 17.23
C ARG A 307 10.68 -5.15 17.40
N LYS A 308 11.09 -5.42 18.63
CA LYS A 308 12.27 -6.24 18.94
C LYS A 308 12.17 -7.63 18.30
N GLU A 309 11.04 -8.32 18.47
CA GLU A 309 10.84 -9.64 17.88
C GLU A 309 10.93 -9.63 16.35
N MET A 310 10.36 -8.59 15.69
CA MET A 310 10.49 -8.39 14.25
C MET A 310 11.93 -8.14 13.83
N GLU A 311 12.66 -7.28 14.56
CA GLU A 311 14.05 -6.95 14.28
C GLU A 311 14.99 -8.15 14.51
N ASP A 312 14.79 -8.91 15.58
CA ASP A 312 15.59 -10.09 15.88
C ASP A 312 15.36 -11.21 14.87
N TRP A 313 14.10 -11.42 14.44
CA TRP A 313 13.79 -12.33 13.35
C TRP A 313 14.56 -11.95 12.07
N MET A 314 14.54 -10.68 11.69
CA MET A 314 15.22 -10.22 10.49
C MET A 314 16.76 -10.37 10.61
N ARG A 315 17.36 -10.00 11.76
CA ARG A 315 18.81 -10.17 11.98
C ARG A 315 19.23 -11.64 11.91
N GLU A 316 18.44 -12.54 12.51
CA GLU A 316 18.66 -13.98 12.42
C GLU A 316 18.64 -14.47 10.98
N GLN A 317 17.64 -14.02 10.20
CA GLN A 317 17.50 -14.39 8.80
C GLN A 317 18.65 -13.82 7.94
N TYR A 318 19.13 -12.61 8.24
CA TYR A 318 20.29 -12.04 7.57
C TYR A 318 21.53 -12.93 7.75
N LEU A 319 21.84 -13.27 8.97
CA LEU A 319 23.00 -14.12 9.28
C LEU A 319 22.89 -15.51 8.64
N LYS A 320 21.72 -16.14 8.72
CA LYS A 320 21.46 -17.45 8.09
C LYS A 320 21.65 -17.45 6.57
N ARG A 321 21.38 -16.31 5.92
CA ARG A 321 21.49 -16.14 4.45
C ARG A 321 22.80 -15.50 4.01
N GLY A 322 23.77 -15.37 4.92
CA GLY A 322 25.11 -14.86 4.61
C GLY A 322 25.17 -13.35 4.36
N TYR A 323 24.25 -12.57 4.95
CA TYR A 323 24.37 -11.12 5.00
C TYR A 323 25.28 -10.68 6.14
N SER A 324 26.10 -9.68 5.90
CA SER A 324 26.87 -8.98 6.91
C SER A 324 26.06 -7.82 7.46
N LEU A 325 25.89 -7.76 8.79
CA LEU A 325 25.21 -6.65 9.44
C LEU A 325 26.11 -5.41 9.44
N VAL A 326 25.54 -4.31 9.00
CA VAL A 326 26.23 -2.99 8.98
C VAL A 326 25.36 -1.92 9.62
N TYR A 327 25.97 -0.80 9.99
CA TYR A 327 25.31 0.37 10.56
C TYR A 327 25.87 1.62 9.93
N THR A 328 25.03 2.49 9.39
CA THR A 328 25.45 3.72 8.72
C THR A 328 24.99 4.97 9.47
N PRO A 329 25.77 6.07 9.46
CA PRO A 329 25.38 7.32 10.14
C PRO A 329 24.06 7.88 9.62
N HIS A 330 23.28 8.51 10.51
CA HIS A 330 22.02 9.17 10.16
C HIS A 330 22.22 10.50 9.43
N VAL A 331 23.32 11.18 9.71
CA VAL A 331 23.70 12.48 9.15
C VAL A 331 24.93 12.32 8.30
N MET A 332 24.88 12.76 7.06
CA MET A 332 25.98 12.64 6.09
C MET A 332 26.13 13.93 5.29
N ARG A 333 27.34 14.17 4.74
CA ARG A 333 27.60 15.35 3.92
C ARG A 333 26.70 15.39 2.68
N LYS A 334 26.20 16.56 2.33
CA LYS A 334 25.35 16.83 1.15
C LYS A 334 25.97 16.32 -0.14
N GLN A 335 27.31 16.40 -0.29
CA GLN A 335 28.04 15.92 -1.46
C GLN A 335 27.76 14.44 -1.78
N LEU A 336 27.51 13.60 -0.77
CA LEU A 336 27.15 12.18 -0.98
C LEU A 336 25.86 12.04 -1.77
N TRP A 337 24.89 12.91 -1.50
CA TRP A 337 23.58 12.92 -2.16
C TRP A 337 23.64 13.48 -3.58
N GLN A 338 24.58 14.37 -3.84
CA GLN A 338 24.91 14.85 -5.19
C GLN A 338 25.55 13.74 -6.01
N THR A 339 26.57 13.05 -5.46
CA THR A 339 27.25 11.93 -6.10
C THR A 339 26.27 10.82 -6.46
N SER A 340 25.40 10.44 -5.55
CA SER A 340 24.38 9.39 -5.77
C SER A 340 23.22 9.82 -6.69
N GLY A 341 23.05 11.13 -6.94
CA GLY A 341 21.96 11.69 -7.75
C GLY A 341 20.65 11.93 -7.02
N HIS A 342 20.56 11.59 -5.74
CA HIS A 342 19.33 11.81 -4.95
C HIS A 342 18.93 13.27 -4.89
N GLU A 343 19.87 14.21 -4.83
CA GLU A 343 19.58 15.64 -4.82
C GLU A 343 18.90 16.12 -6.11
N GLY A 344 19.17 15.49 -7.26
CA GLY A 344 18.53 15.83 -8.54
C GLY A 344 17.11 15.26 -8.70
N TYR A 345 16.88 14.03 -8.25
CA TYR A 345 15.63 13.28 -8.49
C TYR A 345 14.70 13.20 -7.27
N TYR A 346 15.23 13.47 -6.06
CA TYR A 346 14.51 13.19 -4.81
C TYR A 346 14.53 14.37 -3.81
N ALA A 347 15.06 15.54 -4.22
CA ALA A 347 15.29 16.69 -3.34
C ALA A 347 14.03 17.13 -2.56
N GLN A 348 12.88 17.12 -3.20
CA GLN A 348 11.59 17.52 -2.57
C GLN A 348 11.13 16.60 -1.43
N ASN A 349 11.70 15.40 -1.32
CA ASN A 349 11.42 14.44 -0.26
C ASN A 349 12.54 14.34 0.77
N MET A 350 13.52 15.24 0.73
CA MET A 350 14.62 15.30 1.68
C MET A 350 14.41 16.44 2.67
N PHE A 351 14.81 16.24 3.92
CA PHE A 351 14.91 17.33 4.90
C PHE A 351 15.94 18.34 4.42
N ASP A 352 15.76 19.60 4.85
CA ASP A 352 16.66 20.69 4.48
C ASP A 352 18.11 20.46 4.96
N VAL A 353 19.02 21.22 4.36
CA VAL A 353 20.44 21.18 4.69
C VAL A 353 20.67 21.73 6.08
N MET A 354 21.53 21.06 6.84
CA MET A 354 22.08 21.53 8.10
C MET A 354 23.50 22.04 7.87
N GLU A 355 23.75 23.30 8.16
CA GLU A 355 25.07 23.86 8.15
C GLU A 355 25.79 23.58 9.47
N LEU A 356 26.96 22.96 9.40
CA LEU A 356 27.78 22.64 10.55
C LEU A 356 29.24 22.86 10.19
N ASP A 357 29.92 23.74 10.93
CA ASP A 357 31.22 24.24 10.59
C ASP A 357 31.22 24.80 9.15
N ASP A 358 32.18 24.45 8.33
CA ASP A 358 32.24 24.89 6.92
C ASP A 358 31.67 23.86 5.95
N ALA A 359 30.74 22.99 6.39
CA ALA A 359 30.19 21.91 5.58
C ALA A 359 28.66 21.77 5.73
N GLU A 360 28.04 21.34 4.64
CA GLU A 360 26.60 21.06 4.56
C GLU A 360 26.32 19.57 4.79
N TYR A 361 25.37 19.28 5.66
CA TYR A 361 24.92 17.92 6.00
C TYR A 361 23.42 17.76 5.75
N ARG A 362 22.97 16.51 5.58
CA ARG A 362 21.56 16.14 5.50
C ARG A 362 21.30 14.86 6.28
N LEU A 363 20.06 14.73 6.76
CA LEU A 363 19.53 13.45 7.22
C LEU A 363 19.43 12.48 6.03
N LYS A 364 19.83 11.22 6.23
CA LYS A 364 19.79 10.21 5.16
C LYS A 364 18.34 9.89 4.77
N PRO A 365 17.94 10.03 3.50
CA PRO A 365 16.64 9.58 3.00
C PRO A 365 16.64 8.10 2.59
N MET A 366 17.82 7.52 2.41
CA MET A 366 18.10 6.13 1.99
C MET A 366 19.42 5.64 2.57
N ASN A 367 19.60 4.30 2.66
CA ASN A 367 20.82 3.69 3.20
C ASN A 367 21.84 3.34 2.12
N CYS A 368 21.43 3.21 0.85
CA CYS A 368 22.25 2.72 -0.25
C CYS A 368 23.61 3.44 -0.40
N PRO A 369 23.74 4.79 -0.33
CA PRO A 369 25.05 5.42 -0.44
C PRO A 369 25.99 5.05 0.72
N GLY A 370 25.45 4.81 1.92
CA GLY A 370 26.25 4.35 3.06
C GLY A 370 26.84 2.96 2.84
N HIS A 371 26.04 2.02 2.36
CA HIS A 371 26.50 0.66 2.03
C HIS A 371 27.51 0.66 0.88
N ILE A 372 27.32 1.53 -0.11
CA ILE A 372 28.28 1.73 -1.21
C ILE A 372 29.64 2.19 -0.68
N LEU A 373 29.67 3.13 0.29
CA LEU A 373 30.91 3.58 0.90
C LEU A 373 31.61 2.44 1.66
N ILE A 374 30.86 1.58 2.37
CA ILE A 374 31.39 0.39 3.05
C ILE A 374 32.00 -0.58 2.03
N TYR A 375 31.30 -0.84 0.92
CA TYR A 375 31.84 -1.69 -0.16
C TYR A 375 33.14 -1.10 -0.73
N LYS A 376 33.17 0.21 -0.98
CA LYS A 376 34.29 0.93 -1.61
C LYS A 376 35.54 1.03 -0.76
N ASP A 377 35.41 0.85 0.57
CA ASP A 377 36.50 1.00 1.52
C ASP A 377 37.71 0.05 1.23
N SER A 378 37.47 -1.11 0.59
CA SER A 378 38.51 -2.02 0.17
C SER A 378 38.20 -2.65 -1.19
N LEU A 379 39.25 -2.86 -1.99
CA LEU A 379 39.14 -3.52 -3.29
C LEU A 379 38.75 -5.00 -3.09
N LYS A 380 37.72 -5.44 -3.81
CA LYS A 380 37.19 -6.80 -3.79
C LYS A 380 37.71 -7.60 -4.99
N SER A 381 37.83 -8.92 -4.86
CA SER A 381 38.03 -9.83 -5.99
C SER A 381 36.70 -10.52 -6.34
N TYR A 382 36.62 -11.11 -7.52
CA TYR A 382 35.46 -11.91 -7.91
C TYR A 382 35.11 -13.04 -6.93
N ARG A 383 36.08 -13.52 -6.14
CA ARG A 383 35.91 -14.55 -5.12
C ARG A 383 35.20 -14.04 -3.87
N ASP A 384 35.28 -12.73 -3.62
CA ASP A 384 34.61 -12.09 -2.49
C ASP A 384 33.13 -11.79 -2.79
N LEU A 385 32.74 -11.86 -4.07
CA LEU A 385 31.36 -11.60 -4.52
C LEU A 385 30.51 -12.87 -4.51
N PRO A 386 29.23 -12.79 -4.14
CA PRO A 386 28.49 -11.57 -3.82
C PRO A 386 28.76 -11.07 -2.39
N VAL A 387 28.91 -9.73 -2.25
CA VAL A 387 28.92 -9.07 -0.94
C VAL A 387 27.50 -8.63 -0.61
N ARG A 388 26.96 -9.16 0.50
CA ARG A 388 25.59 -8.85 0.97
C ARG A 388 25.67 -8.05 2.26
N LEU A 389 25.29 -6.77 2.22
CA LEU A 389 25.24 -5.88 3.37
C LEU A 389 23.78 -5.64 3.78
N GLY A 390 23.46 -5.89 5.05
CA GLY A 390 22.10 -5.69 5.60
C GLY A 390 22.11 -4.75 6.79
N GLU A 391 21.15 -3.85 6.84
CA GLU A 391 20.95 -2.88 7.92
C GLU A 391 19.47 -2.77 8.27
N LEU A 392 19.15 -2.74 9.58
CA LEU A 392 17.89 -2.17 10.03
C LEU A 392 18.11 -0.65 10.12
N GLY A 393 18.04 -0.01 8.96
CA GLY A 393 18.50 1.36 8.77
C GLY A 393 17.38 2.40 8.88
N THR A 394 17.48 3.29 9.87
CA THR A 394 16.53 4.38 10.00
C THR A 394 16.84 5.48 9.01
N VAL A 395 15.82 5.90 8.25
CA VAL A 395 15.87 6.94 7.23
C VAL A 395 14.81 8.01 7.50
N TYR A 396 15.00 9.20 6.91
CA TYR A 396 14.16 10.35 7.14
C TYR A 396 13.71 10.95 5.80
N ARG A 397 12.38 11.09 5.62
CA ARG A 397 11.81 11.66 4.40
C ARG A 397 10.88 12.80 4.73
N TYR A 398 11.01 13.90 4.01
CA TYR A 398 10.10 15.04 4.15
C TYR A 398 8.78 14.71 3.48
N GLU A 399 7.86 14.14 4.25
CA GLU A 399 6.48 13.90 3.82
C GLU A 399 5.61 15.11 4.15
N ARG A 400 4.77 15.54 3.21
CA ARG A 400 3.81 16.64 3.44
C ARG A 400 2.80 16.24 4.50
N SER A 401 2.35 17.21 5.33
CA SER A 401 1.44 16.95 6.44
C SER A 401 0.14 16.22 6.02
N GLY A 402 -0.44 16.59 4.88
CA GLY A 402 -1.71 16.02 4.41
C GLY A 402 -1.65 14.57 3.92
N VAL A 403 -0.45 13.97 3.77
CA VAL A 403 -0.32 12.58 3.27
C VAL A 403 0.07 11.59 4.36
N MET A 404 0.37 12.05 5.57
CA MET A 404 0.76 11.18 6.69
C MET A 404 -0.43 10.37 7.21
N HIS A 405 -0.20 9.09 7.54
CA HIS A 405 -1.26 8.19 7.97
C HIS A 405 -0.76 7.16 9.00
N GLY A 406 -0.83 7.52 10.28
CA GLY A 406 -0.41 6.64 11.38
C GLY A 406 1.00 6.08 11.18
N LEU A 407 1.14 4.74 11.24
CA LEU A 407 2.39 4.02 10.95
C LEU A 407 2.64 3.78 9.46
N LEU A 408 1.62 3.94 8.61
CA LEU A 408 1.70 3.55 7.20
C LEU A 408 2.45 4.56 6.33
N ARG A 409 2.48 5.84 6.76
CA ARG A 409 3.23 6.90 6.08
C ARG A 409 3.74 7.91 7.10
N VAL A 410 5.02 7.88 7.34
CA VAL A 410 5.74 8.57 8.42
C VAL A 410 6.96 9.31 7.89
N ARG A 411 7.55 10.21 8.68
CA ARG A 411 8.75 10.99 8.32
C ARG A 411 10.06 10.33 8.74
N GLY A 412 10.05 9.58 9.83
CA GLY A 412 11.18 8.79 10.30
C GLY A 412 10.78 7.32 10.40
N PHE A 413 11.50 6.43 9.74
CA PHE A 413 11.19 5.00 9.72
C PHE A 413 12.43 4.14 9.52
N THR A 414 12.35 2.90 9.96
CA THR A 414 13.43 1.93 9.89
C THR A 414 13.14 0.91 8.80
N GLN A 415 14.03 0.81 7.81
CA GLN A 415 13.94 -0.18 6.75
C GLN A 415 14.78 -1.40 7.10
N ASP A 416 14.30 -2.58 6.73
CA ASP A 416 15.09 -3.81 6.65
C ASP A 416 15.89 -3.82 5.34
N ASP A 417 16.73 -2.84 5.17
CA ASP A 417 17.40 -2.52 3.93
C ASP A 417 18.65 -3.37 3.71
N ALA A 418 18.83 -3.89 2.51
CA ALA A 418 20.06 -4.57 2.16
C ALA A 418 20.46 -4.32 0.70
N HIS A 419 21.78 -4.34 0.50
CA HIS A 419 22.41 -4.12 -0.79
C HIS A 419 23.37 -5.26 -1.08
N ILE A 420 23.19 -5.86 -2.25
CA ILE A 420 23.99 -6.99 -2.72
C ILE A 420 24.83 -6.50 -3.89
N PHE A 421 26.14 -6.58 -3.75
CA PHE A 421 27.10 -6.29 -4.82
C PHE A 421 27.54 -7.61 -5.41
N CYS A 422 27.32 -7.81 -6.71
CA CYS A 422 27.60 -9.09 -7.36
C CYS A 422 28.10 -8.91 -8.80
N THR A 423 28.59 -9.99 -9.41
CA THR A 423 28.90 -9.98 -10.83
C THR A 423 27.61 -10.06 -11.65
N PRO A 424 27.63 -9.64 -12.94
CA PRO A 424 26.48 -9.80 -13.83
C PRO A 424 25.95 -11.23 -13.92
N GLU A 425 26.83 -12.22 -13.81
CA GLU A 425 26.46 -13.66 -13.88
C GLU A 425 25.71 -14.13 -12.62
N GLN A 426 25.96 -13.49 -11.47
CA GLN A 426 25.33 -13.82 -10.19
C GLN A 426 23.95 -13.19 -10.02
N ILE A 427 23.59 -12.17 -10.82
CA ILE A 427 22.41 -11.31 -10.59
C ILE A 427 21.11 -12.10 -10.50
N GLU A 428 20.89 -13.06 -11.40
CA GLU A 428 19.66 -13.86 -11.43
C GLU A 428 19.50 -14.73 -10.18
N SER A 429 20.61 -15.28 -9.66
CA SER A 429 20.58 -16.08 -8.43
C SER A 429 20.32 -15.22 -7.19
N GLU A 430 20.90 -14.02 -7.12
CA GLU A 430 20.71 -13.10 -6.00
C GLU A 430 19.29 -12.53 -5.96
N ILE A 431 18.72 -12.18 -7.13
CA ILE A 431 17.32 -11.74 -7.22
C ILE A 431 16.38 -12.88 -6.79
N ALA A 432 16.63 -14.12 -7.25
CA ALA A 432 15.81 -15.26 -6.85
C ALA A 432 15.83 -15.48 -5.33
N ALA A 433 17.02 -15.46 -4.72
CA ALA A 433 17.18 -15.58 -3.27
C ALA A 433 16.43 -14.45 -2.50
N CYS A 434 16.43 -13.22 -3.03
CA CYS A 434 15.67 -12.11 -2.45
C CYS A 434 14.15 -12.33 -2.52
N VAL A 435 13.64 -12.85 -3.65
CA VAL A 435 12.22 -13.12 -3.83
C VAL A 435 11.76 -14.28 -2.94
N GLU A 436 12.57 -15.35 -2.84
CA GLU A 436 12.31 -16.45 -1.91
C GLU A 436 12.31 -15.96 -0.46
N PHE A 437 13.27 -15.12 -0.09
CA PHE A 437 13.31 -14.54 1.25
C PHE A 437 12.06 -13.66 1.54
N ALA A 438 11.57 -12.89 0.56
CA ALA A 438 10.33 -12.13 0.72
C ALA A 438 9.12 -13.06 0.99
N ARG A 439 9.06 -14.23 0.35
CA ARG A 439 8.01 -15.22 0.59
C ARG A 439 8.09 -15.81 2.00
N ASP A 440 9.31 -16.10 2.48
CA ASP A 440 9.51 -16.61 3.85
C ASP A 440 9.07 -15.58 4.90
N VAL A 441 9.39 -14.28 4.67
CA VAL A 441 8.89 -13.18 5.52
C VAL A 441 7.36 -13.21 5.59
N LEU A 442 6.70 -13.26 4.46
CA LEU A 442 5.23 -13.23 4.42
C LEU A 442 4.63 -14.44 5.13
N HIS A 443 5.16 -15.62 4.87
CA HIS A 443 4.72 -16.87 5.50
C HIS A 443 4.87 -16.84 7.02
N ASP A 444 6.06 -16.51 7.55
CA ASP A 444 6.34 -16.55 8.99
C ASP A 444 5.52 -15.51 9.77
N PHE A 445 5.12 -14.42 9.10
CA PHE A 445 4.22 -13.41 9.68
C PHE A 445 2.73 -13.64 9.37
N GLY A 446 2.37 -14.81 8.79
CA GLY A 446 0.98 -15.23 8.60
C GLY A 446 0.26 -14.64 7.39
N PHE A 447 1.00 -14.24 6.35
CA PHE A 447 0.44 -13.74 5.10
C PHE A 447 0.53 -14.80 3.99
N ASP A 448 -0.58 -15.44 3.67
CA ASP A 448 -0.62 -16.53 2.68
C ASP A 448 -0.83 -16.04 1.24
N LYS A 449 -1.28 -14.80 1.06
CA LYS A 449 -1.64 -14.26 -0.24
C LYS A 449 -0.85 -13.00 -0.56
N PHE A 450 -0.30 -12.96 -1.78
CA PHE A 450 0.39 -11.80 -2.31
C PHE A 450 0.18 -11.64 -3.81
N VAL A 451 0.41 -10.44 -4.31
CA VAL A 451 0.40 -10.08 -5.74
C VAL A 451 1.77 -9.55 -6.10
N THR A 452 2.31 -9.97 -7.23
CA THR A 452 3.62 -9.53 -7.70
C THR A 452 3.47 -8.64 -8.93
N GLU A 453 4.20 -7.52 -8.92
CA GLU A 453 4.28 -6.59 -10.03
C GLU A 453 5.73 -6.42 -10.48
N LEU A 454 5.93 -6.33 -11.79
CA LEU A 454 7.19 -5.93 -12.40
C LEU A 454 7.08 -4.48 -12.86
N SER A 455 7.69 -3.58 -12.12
CA SER A 455 7.74 -2.17 -12.45
C SER A 455 8.89 -1.88 -13.40
N THR A 456 8.57 -1.36 -14.58
CA THR A 456 9.53 -1.05 -15.64
C THR A 456 9.57 0.43 -15.94
N TRP A 457 10.56 0.88 -16.68
CA TRP A 457 10.61 2.24 -17.18
C TRP A 457 9.51 2.52 -18.22
N ASN A 458 9.26 3.81 -18.46
CA ASN A 458 8.41 4.23 -19.59
C ASN A 458 9.31 4.74 -20.72
N PRO A 459 9.39 4.04 -21.87
CA PRO A 459 10.19 4.48 -23.02
C PRO A 459 9.82 5.86 -23.58
N GLU A 460 8.59 6.32 -23.34
CA GLU A 460 8.09 7.63 -23.77
C GLU A 460 8.54 8.77 -22.83
N ASP A 461 8.91 8.46 -21.59
CA ASP A 461 9.32 9.43 -20.56
C ASP A 461 10.77 9.19 -20.10
N LYS A 462 11.69 9.07 -21.05
CA LYS A 462 13.11 8.78 -20.81
C LYS A 462 13.81 9.75 -19.86
N LYS A 463 13.28 10.96 -19.66
CA LYS A 463 13.92 12.00 -18.86
C LYS A 463 13.95 11.71 -17.37
N ASN A 464 13.04 10.89 -16.88
CA ASN A 464 12.92 10.51 -15.48
C ASN A 464 13.73 9.25 -15.13
N PHE A 465 14.42 8.66 -16.11
CA PHE A 465 15.18 7.43 -15.95
C PHE A 465 16.62 7.58 -16.42
N VAL A 466 17.54 6.98 -15.71
CA VAL A 466 18.98 7.01 -16.00
C VAL A 466 19.42 5.71 -16.68
N GLY A 467 20.38 5.78 -17.60
CA GLY A 467 20.92 4.62 -18.31
C GLY A 467 20.43 4.49 -19.75
N SER A 468 20.98 3.52 -20.47
CA SER A 468 20.62 3.23 -21.86
C SER A 468 19.42 2.28 -21.94
N GLU A 469 18.73 2.29 -23.09
CA GLU A 469 17.64 1.36 -23.37
C GLU A 469 18.07 -0.11 -23.30
N GLU A 470 19.30 -0.41 -23.72
CA GLU A 470 19.87 -1.77 -23.65
C GLU A 470 20.03 -2.23 -22.19
N GLN A 471 20.51 -1.34 -21.28
CA GLN A 471 20.62 -1.64 -19.86
C GLN A 471 19.26 -1.92 -19.24
N TRP A 472 18.24 -1.11 -19.55
CA TRP A 472 16.87 -1.30 -19.07
C TRP A 472 16.26 -2.61 -19.56
N ASN A 473 16.40 -2.90 -20.85
CA ASN A 473 15.87 -4.12 -21.45
C ASN A 473 16.55 -5.38 -20.88
N SER A 474 17.88 -5.35 -20.72
CA SER A 474 18.65 -6.44 -20.11
C SER A 474 18.27 -6.68 -18.66
N ALA A 475 18.16 -5.60 -17.86
CA ALA A 475 17.78 -5.67 -16.46
C ALA A 475 16.34 -6.19 -16.29
N THR A 476 15.40 -5.69 -17.09
CA THR A 476 14.01 -6.16 -17.08
C THR A 476 13.91 -7.65 -17.45
N ALA A 477 14.63 -8.09 -18.50
CA ALA A 477 14.66 -9.48 -18.91
C ALA A 477 15.22 -10.42 -17.82
N SER A 478 16.22 -9.96 -17.05
CA SER A 478 16.76 -10.73 -15.93
C SER A 478 15.71 -10.93 -14.81
N LEU A 479 14.94 -9.88 -14.47
CA LEU A 479 13.84 -9.98 -13.50
C LEU A 479 12.73 -10.91 -13.99
N GLU A 480 12.31 -10.78 -15.25
CA GLU A 480 11.30 -11.67 -15.84
C GLU A 480 11.73 -13.14 -15.85
N LYS A 481 12.99 -13.41 -16.19
CA LYS A 481 13.55 -14.77 -16.20
C LYS A 481 13.50 -15.41 -14.82
N VAL A 482 13.83 -14.65 -13.79
CA VAL A 482 13.75 -15.10 -12.38
C VAL A 482 12.32 -15.44 -12.03
N MET A 483 11.34 -14.55 -12.28
CA MET A 483 9.94 -14.81 -11.94
C MET A 483 9.37 -16.01 -12.67
N LYS A 484 9.67 -16.16 -13.96
CA LYS A 484 9.29 -17.34 -14.75
C LYS A 484 9.90 -18.64 -14.19
N ARG A 485 11.19 -18.60 -13.79
CA ARG A 485 11.86 -19.75 -13.16
C ARG A 485 11.23 -20.16 -11.83
N LEU A 486 10.82 -19.17 -11.01
CA LEU A 486 10.17 -19.40 -9.72
C LEU A 486 8.66 -19.70 -9.84
N GLY A 487 8.09 -19.71 -11.06
CA GLY A 487 6.67 -19.95 -11.28
C GLY A 487 5.77 -18.86 -10.69
N ILE A 488 6.24 -17.60 -10.63
CA ILE A 488 5.50 -16.49 -10.05
C ILE A 488 4.71 -15.79 -11.15
N GLU A 489 3.39 -15.69 -10.95
CA GLU A 489 2.54 -14.83 -11.78
C GLU A 489 2.77 -13.35 -11.43
N TYR A 490 2.87 -12.50 -12.44
CA TYR A 490 3.11 -11.08 -12.26
C TYR A 490 2.41 -10.23 -13.31
N THR A 491 2.18 -8.96 -12.96
CA THR A 491 1.68 -7.93 -13.87
C THR A 491 2.79 -6.91 -14.14
N THR A 492 3.03 -6.57 -15.40
CA THR A 492 4.01 -5.52 -15.76
C THR A 492 3.37 -4.14 -15.66
N ILE A 493 4.03 -3.22 -14.94
CA ILE A 493 3.56 -1.85 -14.71
C ILE A 493 4.61 -0.86 -15.26
N PRO A 494 4.42 -0.32 -16.49
CA PRO A 494 5.33 0.66 -17.06
C PRO A 494 5.30 2.00 -16.31
N GLY A 495 6.46 2.61 -16.13
CA GLY A 495 6.62 3.94 -15.53
C GLY A 495 6.68 3.99 -14.00
N GLU A 496 6.55 2.84 -13.31
CA GLU A 496 6.60 2.75 -11.85
C GLU A 496 7.98 2.25 -11.32
N ALA A 497 8.96 2.08 -12.21
CA ALA A 497 10.32 1.73 -11.81
C ALA A 497 11.03 2.85 -11.04
N ALA A 498 12.09 2.52 -10.31
CA ALA A 498 13.01 3.53 -9.79
C ALA A 498 13.77 4.22 -10.94
N PHE A 499 14.26 5.43 -10.71
CA PHE A 499 15.00 6.17 -11.76
C PHE A 499 16.28 5.44 -12.22
N TYR A 500 16.81 4.52 -11.41
CA TYR A 500 18.08 3.81 -11.62
C TYR A 500 17.95 2.34 -12.03
N GLY A 501 16.73 1.77 -12.08
CA GLY A 501 16.53 0.39 -12.52
C GLY A 501 15.13 -0.17 -12.31
N PRO A 502 14.79 -1.29 -12.97
CA PRO A 502 13.51 -1.99 -12.81
C PRO A 502 13.42 -2.69 -11.46
N LYS A 503 12.19 -2.98 -11.02
CA LYS A 503 11.95 -3.60 -9.71
C LYS A 503 10.80 -4.61 -9.72
N ILE A 504 10.91 -5.61 -8.85
CA ILE A 504 9.83 -6.50 -8.47
C ILE A 504 9.22 -5.95 -7.18
N ASP A 505 7.93 -5.62 -7.20
CA ASP A 505 7.16 -5.26 -6.03
C ASP A 505 6.25 -6.42 -5.63
N ILE A 506 6.32 -6.82 -4.35
CA ILE A 506 5.45 -7.85 -3.78
C ILE A 506 4.48 -7.16 -2.83
N LYS A 507 3.19 -7.23 -3.18
CA LYS A 507 2.08 -6.65 -2.42
C LYS A 507 1.38 -7.76 -1.65
N LEU A 508 1.39 -7.68 -0.34
CA LEU A 508 0.62 -8.63 0.47
C LEU A 508 -0.89 -8.30 0.43
N VAL A 509 -1.70 -9.34 0.64
CA VAL A 509 -3.15 -9.23 0.81
C VAL A 509 -3.46 -9.46 2.29
N ASP A 510 -4.04 -8.47 2.97
CA ASP A 510 -4.37 -8.60 4.38
C ASP A 510 -5.65 -9.43 4.62
N ALA A 511 -6.01 -9.64 5.89
CA ALA A 511 -7.15 -10.46 6.30
C ALA A 511 -8.52 -10.00 5.75
N ILE A 512 -8.61 -8.76 5.27
CA ILE A 512 -9.84 -8.21 4.69
C ILE A 512 -9.68 -7.90 3.18
N GLY A 513 -8.62 -8.41 2.54
CA GLY A 513 -8.41 -8.35 1.11
C GLY A 513 -7.81 -7.04 0.57
N ARG A 514 -7.20 -6.18 1.42
CA ARG A 514 -6.50 -4.97 0.96
C ARG A 514 -5.07 -5.31 0.53
N LEU A 515 -4.61 -4.63 -0.51
CA LEU A 515 -3.24 -4.75 -1.03
C LEU A 515 -2.30 -3.76 -0.35
N TRP A 516 -1.15 -4.25 0.11
CA TRP A 516 -0.11 -3.45 0.75
C TRP A 516 1.23 -3.69 0.07
N GLN A 517 1.78 -2.69 -0.59
CA GLN A 517 3.14 -2.76 -1.14
C GLN A 517 4.14 -2.66 0.01
N LEU A 518 4.86 -3.75 0.25
CA LEU A 518 5.88 -3.87 1.29
C LEU A 518 7.22 -4.26 0.69
N SER A 519 7.34 -5.47 0.14
CA SER A 519 8.61 -5.99 -0.33
C SER A 519 8.95 -5.47 -1.72
N THR A 520 10.21 -5.08 -1.89
CA THR A 520 10.73 -4.60 -3.17
C THR A 520 12.12 -5.19 -3.39
N VAL A 521 12.39 -5.68 -4.60
CA VAL A 521 13.69 -6.13 -5.08
C VAL A 521 14.01 -5.35 -6.36
N GLN A 522 15.11 -4.58 -6.37
CA GLN A 522 15.46 -3.67 -7.46
C GLN A 522 16.82 -4.01 -8.04
N PHE A 523 16.92 -4.06 -9.35
CA PHE A 523 18.19 -4.19 -10.05
C PHE A 523 18.74 -2.81 -10.37
N ASP A 524 19.96 -2.52 -9.90
CA ASP A 524 20.64 -1.24 -10.09
C ASP A 524 21.95 -1.45 -10.85
N PHE A 525 22.03 -0.83 -12.01
CA PHE A 525 23.23 -0.77 -12.85
C PHE A 525 23.88 0.63 -12.85
N ASN A 526 23.30 1.60 -12.12
CA ASN A 526 23.68 3.02 -12.14
C ASN A 526 24.56 3.45 -10.97
N LEU A 527 24.15 3.19 -9.74
CA LEU A 527 24.88 3.64 -8.57
C LEU A 527 26.31 3.09 -8.52
N PRO A 528 26.58 1.81 -8.88
CA PRO A 528 27.96 1.31 -8.98
C PRO A 528 28.83 2.14 -9.90
N ALA A 529 28.32 2.57 -11.07
CA ALA A 529 29.03 3.43 -12.01
C ALA A 529 29.28 4.84 -11.43
N ARG A 530 28.26 5.46 -10.82
CA ARG A 530 28.35 6.81 -10.24
C ARG A 530 29.38 6.91 -9.13
N PHE A 531 29.55 5.85 -8.36
CA PHE A 531 30.54 5.78 -7.27
C PHE A 531 31.88 5.21 -7.72
N GLY A 532 32.02 4.78 -9.00
CA GLY A 532 33.22 4.16 -9.53
C GLY A 532 33.59 2.89 -8.75
N LEU A 533 32.61 2.01 -8.53
CA LEU A 533 32.86 0.73 -7.85
C LEU A 533 33.54 -0.25 -8.80
N GLU A 534 34.53 -0.99 -8.29
CA GLU A 534 35.29 -1.97 -9.05
C GLU A 534 35.51 -3.25 -8.23
N TYR A 535 35.70 -4.34 -8.95
CA TYR A 535 36.28 -5.59 -8.42
C TYR A 535 37.30 -6.15 -9.40
N VAL A 536 38.24 -6.97 -8.90
CA VAL A 536 39.20 -7.68 -9.73
C VAL A 536 38.57 -8.96 -10.24
N ALA A 537 38.38 -9.09 -11.53
CA ALA A 537 37.83 -10.25 -12.19
C ALA A 537 38.86 -11.41 -12.26
N GLU A 538 38.42 -12.61 -12.69
CA GLU A 538 39.25 -13.80 -12.79
C GLU A 538 40.44 -13.62 -13.74
N ASP A 539 40.26 -12.83 -14.79
CA ASP A 539 41.28 -12.46 -15.76
C ASP A 539 42.23 -11.35 -15.28
N GLY A 540 42.11 -10.92 -14.02
CA GLY A 540 42.91 -9.86 -13.41
C GLY A 540 42.53 -8.44 -13.83
N THR A 541 41.52 -8.27 -14.70
CA THR A 541 41.00 -6.95 -15.08
C THR A 541 40.09 -6.38 -14.01
N ARG A 542 39.95 -5.05 -13.99
CA ARG A 542 38.96 -4.38 -13.15
C ARG A 542 37.64 -4.27 -13.86
N LYS A 543 36.56 -4.75 -13.20
CA LYS A 543 35.19 -4.70 -13.72
C LYS A 543 34.29 -4.03 -12.72
N GLN A 544 33.20 -3.44 -13.20
CA GLN A 544 32.15 -2.84 -12.37
C GLN A 544 31.19 -3.93 -11.88
N PRO A 545 30.88 -3.99 -10.57
CA PRO A 545 29.80 -4.85 -10.07
C PRO A 545 28.44 -4.28 -10.46
N VAL A 546 27.42 -5.14 -10.43
CA VAL A 546 26.00 -4.74 -10.41
C VAL A 546 25.49 -4.81 -8.97
N MET A 547 24.35 -4.15 -8.71
CA MET A 547 23.80 -4.08 -7.36
C MET A 547 22.31 -4.46 -7.33
N VAL A 548 21.91 -5.16 -6.27
CA VAL A 548 20.52 -5.41 -5.95
C VAL A 548 20.19 -4.70 -4.65
N HIS A 549 19.16 -3.86 -4.68
CA HIS A 549 18.53 -3.30 -3.48
C HIS A 549 17.35 -4.18 -3.08
N ARG A 550 17.17 -4.42 -1.81
CA ARG A 550 15.97 -5.08 -1.34
C ARG A 550 15.54 -4.58 0.04
N ALA A 551 14.24 -4.43 0.21
CA ALA A 551 13.56 -4.28 1.48
C ALA A 551 12.36 -5.22 1.48
N LEU A 552 12.17 -6.01 2.53
CA LEU A 552 11.14 -7.05 2.59
C LEU A 552 9.96 -6.65 3.48
N TYR A 553 10.21 -6.12 4.67
CA TYR A 553 9.19 -5.38 5.43
C TYR A 553 8.82 -4.05 4.75
N GLY A 554 9.75 -3.50 3.99
CA GLY A 554 9.70 -2.14 3.45
C GLY A 554 10.04 -1.11 4.52
N SER A 555 9.23 -0.98 5.58
CA SER A 555 9.61 -0.34 6.83
C SER A 555 8.97 -1.07 8.01
N ILE A 556 9.66 -1.11 9.14
CA ILE A 556 9.16 -1.74 10.38
C ILE A 556 7.85 -1.08 10.80
N GLU A 557 7.75 0.24 10.73
CA GLU A 557 6.56 1.01 11.10
C GLU A 557 5.36 0.61 10.24
N ARG A 558 5.53 0.60 8.91
CA ARG A 558 4.45 0.26 7.99
C ARG A 558 4.05 -1.21 8.11
N PHE A 559 5.01 -2.11 8.18
CA PHE A 559 4.75 -3.53 8.35
C PHE A 559 4.02 -3.81 9.66
N PHE A 560 4.45 -3.16 10.76
CA PHE A 560 3.78 -3.27 12.06
C PHE A 560 2.34 -2.74 12.02
N GLY A 561 2.11 -1.59 11.36
CA GLY A 561 0.76 -1.08 11.14
C GLY A 561 -0.14 -2.09 10.41
N VAL A 562 0.39 -2.72 9.36
CA VAL A 562 -0.32 -3.78 8.61
C VAL A 562 -0.54 -5.02 9.47
N LEU A 563 0.42 -5.43 10.30
CA LEU A 563 0.27 -6.55 11.26
C LEU A 563 -0.84 -6.28 12.27
N ILE A 564 -0.90 -5.07 12.85
CA ILE A 564 -1.98 -4.69 13.79
C ILE A 564 -3.34 -4.86 13.11
N GLU A 565 -3.49 -4.39 11.88
CA GLU A 565 -4.75 -4.46 11.14
C GLU A 565 -5.07 -5.89 10.68
N HIS A 566 -4.06 -6.66 10.24
CA HIS A 566 -4.23 -8.04 9.83
C HIS A 566 -4.76 -8.91 10.98
N TYR A 567 -4.09 -8.85 12.12
CA TYR A 567 -4.46 -9.61 13.31
C TYR A 567 -5.55 -8.96 14.18
N ALA A 568 -6.03 -7.76 13.82
CA ALA A 568 -6.92 -6.96 14.68
C ALA A 568 -6.39 -6.81 16.11
N GLY A 569 -5.06 -6.67 16.24
CA GLY A 569 -4.33 -6.60 17.51
C GLY A 569 -4.15 -7.93 18.25
N ALA A 570 -4.71 -9.03 17.74
CA ALA A 570 -4.63 -10.36 18.36
C ALA A 570 -3.43 -11.15 17.83
N PHE A 571 -2.23 -10.66 18.04
CA PHE A 571 -0.98 -11.23 17.52
C PHE A 571 -0.79 -12.72 17.87
N PRO A 572 -0.04 -13.49 17.04
CA PRO A 572 0.43 -14.83 17.37
C PRO A 572 1.21 -14.84 18.68
N VAL A 573 1.34 -16.00 19.31
CA VAL A 573 1.99 -16.13 20.63
C VAL A 573 3.40 -15.56 20.60
N TRP A 574 4.20 -15.90 19.59
CA TRP A 574 5.59 -15.48 19.49
C TRP A 574 5.78 -13.96 19.33
N LEU A 575 4.81 -13.25 18.74
CA LEU A 575 4.80 -11.79 18.61
C LEU A 575 4.13 -11.07 19.78
N SER A 576 3.28 -11.75 20.56
CA SER A 576 2.49 -11.10 21.61
C SER A 576 3.40 -10.50 22.69
N PRO A 577 3.23 -9.20 23.06
CA PRO A 577 4.09 -8.56 24.05
C PRO A 577 3.93 -9.19 25.45
N VAL A 578 2.74 -9.62 25.79
CA VAL A 578 2.40 -10.45 26.95
C VAL A 578 1.83 -11.75 26.39
N GLN A 579 2.50 -12.85 26.61
CA GLN A 579 2.09 -14.17 26.09
C GLN A 579 1.17 -14.90 27.06
N VAL A 580 1.42 -14.73 28.35
CA VAL A 580 0.68 -15.37 29.44
C VAL A 580 0.42 -14.37 30.55
N VAL A 581 -0.80 -14.39 31.10
CA VAL A 581 -1.10 -13.75 32.37
C VAL A 581 -1.56 -14.80 33.38
N VAL A 582 -0.92 -14.87 34.53
CA VAL A 582 -1.36 -15.73 35.65
C VAL A 582 -2.25 -14.92 36.60
N ILE A 583 -3.48 -15.42 36.80
CA ILE A 583 -4.53 -14.74 37.57
C ILE A 583 -4.84 -15.54 38.85
N PRO A 584 -4.32 -15.14 40.00
CA PRO A 584 -4.69 -15.76 41.28
C PRO A 584 -6.14 -15.36 41.66
N ILE A 585 -6.95 -16.35 42.08
CA ILE A 585 -8.35 -16.16 42.49
C ILE A 585 -8.45 -15.35 43.80
N ALA A 586 -7.49 -15.57 44.72
CA ALA A 586 -7.40 -14.90 46.00
C ALA A 586 -5.95 -14.62 46.38
N GLU A 587 -5.72 -13.75 47.35
CA GLU A 587 -4.38 -13.35 47.80
C GLU A 587 -3.49 -14.56 48.22
N ARG A 588 -4.04 -15.57 48.86
CA ARG A 588 -3.32 -16.80 49.21
C ARG A 588 -2.78 -17.59 48.03
N HIS A 589 -3.28 -17.34 46.81
CA HIS A 589 -2.79 -18.03 45.60
C HIS A 589 -1.68 -17.25 44.85
N VAL A 590 -1.32 -16.03 45.33
CA VAL A 590 -0.30 -15.18 44.69
C VAL A 590 1.07 -15.85 44.71
N GLU A 591 1.41 -16.56 45.79
CA GLU A 591 2.67 -17.31 45.87
C GLU A 591 2.76 -18.41 44.81
N TYR A 592 1.69 -19.19 44.62
CA TYR A 592 1.61 -20.19 43.57
C TYR A 592 1.65 -19.57 42.15
N ALA A 593 0.93 -18.49 41.96
CA ALA A 593 0.94 -17.74 40.68
C ALA A 593 2.36 -17.26 40.33
N ASN A 594 3.12 -16.77 41.32
CA ASN A 594 4.50 -16.36 41.11
C ASN A 594 5.43 -17.54 40.80
N LYS A 595 5.23 -18.71 41.44
CA LYS A 595 5.96 -19.94 41.13
C LYS A 595 5.71 -20.38 39.68
N VAL A 596 4.45 -20.42 39.25
CA VAL A 596 4.07 -20.70 37.86
C VAL A 596 4.74 -19.73 36.88
N ALA A 597 4.69 -18.45 37.19
CA ALA A 597 5.30 -17.43 36.33
C ALA A 597 6.84 -17.57 36.26
N ALA A 598 7.50 -17.86 37.36
CA ALA A 598 8.94 -18.10 37.40
C ALA A 598 9.35 -19.32 36.57
N MET A 599 8.62 -20.43 36.67
CA MET A 599 8.85 -21.62 35.83
C MET A 599 8.75 -21.26 34.34
N LEU A 600 7.67 -20.62 33.93
CA LEU A 600 7.45 -20.23 32.52
C LEU A 600 8.50 -19.22 31.99
N ARG A 601 9.12 -18.43 32.87
CA ARG A 601 10.24 -17.52 32.50
C ARG A 601 11.59 -18.25 32.46
N GLY A 602 11.66 -19.54 32.87
CA GLY A 602 12.91 -20.27 33.04
C GLY A 602 13.78 -19.72 34.19
N GLU A 603 13.15 -19.16 35.22
CA GLU A 603 13.80 -18.62 36.42
C GLU A 603 13.85 -19.68 37.52
N SER A 604 14.88 -19.66 38.38
CA SER A 604 14.89 -20.52 39.57
C SER A 604 13.75 -20.12 40.52
N PRO A 605 13.04 -21.08 41.15
CA PRO A 605 11.95 -20.78 42.09
C PRO A 605 12.37 -19.92 43.28
N GLU A 606 13.66 -19.78 43.55
CA GLU A 606 14.25 -18.97 44.64
C GLU A 606 14.57 -17.52 44.20
N SER A 607 14.34 -17.18 42.97
CA SER A 607 14.58 -15.79 42.46
C SER A 607 13.60 -14.80 43.13
N PRO A 608 14.07 -13.67 43.66
CA PRO A 608 13.18 -12.68 44.26
C PRO A 608 12.16 -12.16 43.20
N PRO A 609 10.90 -11.89 43.58
CA PRO A 609 9.88 -11.42 42.64
C PRO A 609 10.34 -10.12 41.98
N VAL A 610 10.36 -10.12 40.65
CA VAL A 610 10.62 -8.90 39.86
C VAL A 610 9.52 -7.88 40.17
N ALA A 611 9.90 -6.69 40.61
CA ALA A 611 8.97 -5.64 40.97
C ALA A 611 7.99 -5.38 39.81
N GLN A 612 6.70 -5.24 40.10
CA GLN A 612 5.58 -5.14 39.18
C GLN A 612 5.64 -3.95 38.19
N ASN A 613 6.67 -3.09 38.27
CA ASN A 613 6.91 -1.95 37.38
C ASN A 613 8.25 -2.00 36.62
N ALA A 614 8.98 -3.12 36.69
CA ALA A 614 10.20 -3.28 35.92
C ALA A 614 9.84 -3.90 34.55
N THR A 615 9.56 -3.07 33.55
CA THR A 615 9.77 -3.41 32.17
C THR A 615 11.17 -3.99 32.05
N SER A 616 11.24 -5.28 31.76
CA SER A 616 12.42 -6.15 31.68
C SER A 616 13.72 -5.42 31.25
N ALA A 617 14.44 -4.83 32.20
CA ALA A 617 15.87 -4.64 32.05
C ALA A 617 16.53 -6.01 32.28
N PRO A 618 17.44 -6.47 31.43
CA PRO A 618 18.18 -7.69 31.69
C PRO A 618 18.98 -7.53 32.98
N PRO A 619 19.10 -8.56 33.82
CA PRO A 619 19.90 -8.49 35.03
C PRO A 619 21.34 -8.11 34.69
N GLN A 620 21.85 -7.05 35.31
CA GLN A 620 23.22 -6.54 35.14
C GLN A 620 24.22 -7.46 35.85
N ASN A 621 24.26 -8.75 35.59
CA ASN A 621 25.37 -9.64 35.98
C ASN A 621 25.14 -11.03 35.39
N ALA A 622 25.35 -11.17 34.09
CA ALA A 622 25.77 -12.43 33.53
C ALA A 622 27.18 -12.25 33.02
N ASN A 623 28.14 -12.66 33.86
CA ASN A 623 29.55 -12.74 33.51
C ASN A 623 29.70 -13.78 32.36
N THR A 624 29.71 -13.29 31.12
CA THR A 624 30.06 -14.11 29.96
C THR A 624 31.57 -14.23 29.87
N GLY A 625 32.13 -15.21 30.60
CA GLY A 625 33.46 -15.70 30.33
C GLY A 625 33.50 -16.41 28.96
N PRO A 626 34.68 -16.47 28.31
CA PRO A 626 34.81 -16.98 26.96
C PRO A 626 34.66 -18.50 26.92
N PHE A 627 33.89 -18.98 25.96
CA PHE A 627 33.84 -20.30 25.34
C PHE A 627 34.49 -21.49 26.11
N GLY A 628 33.65 -22.34 26.63
CA GLY A 628 34.11 -23.68 27.02
C GLY A 628 33.14 -24.40 27.98
N GLY A 629 32.38 -25.38 27.46
CA GLY A 629 31.61 -26.29 28.32
C GLY A 629 30.46 -26.97 27.59
N SER A 630 30.73 -28.16 27.06
CA SER A 630 29.75 -29.09 26.49
C SER A 630 28.64 -29.43 27.49
N GLY A 631 27.44 -28.97 27.19
CA GLY A 631 26.20 -29.37 27.84
C GLY A 631 25.07 -28.99 26.91
N MET A 632 24.59 -29.95 26.07
CA MET A 632 23.46 -29.78 25.20
C MET A 632 22.16 -29.70 25.99
N GLY A 633 21.83 -28.52 26.54
CA GLY A 633 20.46 -28.10 26.80
C GLY A 633 20.16 -26.97 25.84
N ARG A 634 19.16 -27.12 24.97
CA ARG A 634 18.61 -25.98 24.21
C ARG A 634 18.31 -24.87 25.22
N PRO A 635 18.67 -23.58 24.96
CA PRO A 635 18.24 -22.51 25.84
C PRO A 635 16.72 -22.56 25.88
N SER A 636 16.13 -22.71 27.08
CA SER A 636 14.70 -22.72 27.28
C SER A 636 14.14 -21.37 26.75
N VAL A 637 13.14 -21.47 25.89
CA VAL A 637 12.42 -20.28 25.38
C VAL A 637 11.86 -19.52 26.58
N ARG A 638 12.25 -18.26 26.75
CA ARG A 638 11.71 -17.42 27.81
C ARG A 638 10.34 -16.91 27.44
N VAL A 639 9.32 -17.37 28.15
CA VAL A 639 7.94 -16.91 27.96
C VAL A 639 7.73 -15.54 28.64
N ARG A 640 7.07 -14.61 27.95
CA ARG A 640 6.71 -13.30 28.50
C ARG A 640 5.44 -13.42 29.36
N VAL A 641 5.63 -13.51 30.67
CA VAL A 641 4.58 -13.81 31.65
C VAL A 641 4.38 -12.63 32.61
N GLU A 642 3.14 -12.24 32.84
CA GLU A 642 2.73 -11.31 33.90
C GLU A 642 1.88 -12.02 34.96
N VAL A 643 1.90 -11.52 36.22
CA VAL A 643 1.03 -11.99 37.30
C VAL A 643 0.11 -10.84 37.68
N ASP A 644 -1.20 -11.04 37.56
CA ASP A 644 -2.19 -10.06 37.98
C ASP A 644 -2.64 -10.29 39.43
N ALA A 645 -1.82 -9.84 40.36
CA ALA A 645 -2.08 -9.95 41.79
C ALA A 645 -2.96 -8.82 42.36
N ARG A 646 -3.52 -7.94 41.53
CA ARG A 646 -4.40 -6.84 41.99
C ARG A 646 -5.59 -7.39 42.77
N ASN A 647 -6.06 -6.63 43.76
CA ASN A 647 -7.24 -7.00 44.53
C ASN A 647 -8.53 -6.61 43.79
N GLU A 648 -8.80 -7.28 42.67
CA GLU A 648 -9.92 -7.09 41.78
C GLU A 648 -10.68 -8.42 41.56
N LYS A 649 -11.96 -8.32 41.19
CA LYS A 649 -12.75 -9.51 40.86
C LYS A 649 -12.14 -10.27 39.67
N MET A 650 -12.01 -11.59 39.78
CA MET A 650 -11.45 -12.43 38.73
C MET A 650 -12.04 -12.15 37.32
N ASN A 651 -13.36 -12.03 37.23
CA ASN A 651 -14.02 -11.73 35.95
C ASN A 651 -13.64 -10.36 35.38
N ALA A 652 -13.33 -9.37 36.20
CA ALA A 652 -12.85 -8.07 35.75
C ALA A 652 -11.42 -8.19 35.17
N LYS A 653 -10.53 -8.89 35.87
CA LYS A 653 -9.18 -9.19 35.39
C LYS A 653 -9.20 -9.94 34.05
N ILE A 654 -10.00 -11.01 33.95
CA ILE A 654 -10.16 -11.80 32.71
C ILE A 654 -10.64 -10.91 31.57
N ARG A 655 -11.64 -10.06 31.82
CA ARG A 655 -12.17 -9.13 30.79
C ARG A 655 -11.11 -8.13 30.34
N GLU A 656 -10.34 -7.57 31.24
CA GLU A 656 -9.31 -6.59 30.95
C GLU A 656 -8.20 -7.21 30.07
N HIS A 657 -7.69 -8.39 30.46
CA HIS A 657 -6.68 -9.10 29.68
C HIS A 657 -7.20 -9.63 28.33
N ALA A 658 -8.49 -9.97 28.24
CA ALA A 658 -9.15 -10.30 26.98
C ALA A 658 -9.22 -9.08 26.03
N LEU A 659 -9.48 -7.88 26.55
CA LEU A 659 -9.42 -6.63 25.78
C LEU A 659 -8.00 -6.30 25.30
N GLN A 660 -6.98 -6.63 26.11
CA GLN A 660 -5.58 -6.53 25.75
C GLN A 660 -5.09 -7.65 24.82
N LYS A 661 -6.00 -8.53 24.38
CA LYS A 661 -5.72 -9.61 23.40
C LYS A 661 -4.65 -10.62 23.86
N VAL A 662 -4.46 -10.79 25.16
CA VAL A 662 -3.49 -11.76 25.72
C VAL A 662 -3.82 -13.17 25.22
N PRO A 663 -2.84 -13.96 24.69
CA PRO A 663 -3.09 -15.30 24.15
C PRO A 663 -3.58 -16.30 25.20
N PHE A 664 -2.93 -16.32 26.38
CA PHE A 664 -3.24 -17.26 27.44
C PHE A 664 -3.43 -16.56 28.80
N MET A 665 -4.51 -16.91 29.48
CA MET A 665 -4.76 -16.54 30.87
C MET A 665 -4.82 -17.80 31.71
N LEU A 666 -3.94 -17.90 32.70
CA LEU A 666 -3.85 -19.05 33.63
C LEU A 666 -4.53 -18.64 34.93
N VAL A 667 -5.68 -19.22 35.21
CA VAL A 667 -6.40 -18.98 36.48
C VAL A 667 -5.93 -20.01 37.49
N VAL A 668 -5.55 -19.57 38.70
CA VAL A 668 -5.06 -20.47 39.76
C VAL A 668 -5.81 -20.20 41.06
N GLY A 669 -6.33 -21.29 41.64
CA GLY A 669 -7.02 -21.36 42.90
C GLY A 669 -6.49 -22.51 43.78
N ASP A 670 -7.27 -22.88 44.82
CA ASP A 670 -6.87 -23.94 45.75
C ASP A 670 -6.65 -25.27 45.02
N LYS A 671 -7.57 -25.66 44.10
CA LYS A 671 -7.49 -26.92 43.34
C LYS A 671 -6.23 -26.99 42.44
N GLU A 672 -5.97 -25.90 41.74
CA GLU A 672 -4.82 -25.82 40.84
C GLU A 672 -3.51 -25.87 41.63
N ALA A 673 -3.44 -25.14 42.76
CA ALA A 673 -2.26 -25.11 43.61
C ALA A 673 -1.95 -26.47 44.26
N GLU A 674 -2.99 -27.20 44.76
CA GLU A 674 -2.84 -28.54 45.35
C GLU A 674 -2.43 -29.58 44.31
N ALA A 675 -2.93 -29.47 43.08
CA ALA A 675 -2.67 -30.43 42.01
C ALA A 675 -1.42 -30.12 41.16
N GLY A 676 -0.75 -28.99 41.36
CA GLY A 676 0.37 -28.54 40.50
C GLY A 676 -0.08 -28.21 39.06
N LYS A 677 -1.31 -27.73 38.90
CA LYS A 677 -1.96 -27.45 37.59
C LYS A 677 -2.29 -26.00 37.43
N VAL A 678 -2.74 -25.66 36.23
CA VAL A 678 -3.31 -24.35 35.88
C VAL A 678 -4.60 -24.54 35.05
N ASN A 679 -5.59 -23.68 35.27
CA ASN A 679 -6.76 -23.59 34.39
C ASN A 679 -6.46 -22.62 33.27
N VAL A 680 -6.26 -23.16 32.07
CA VAL A 680 -5.85 -22.41 30.88
C VAL A 680 -7.07 -21.88 30.13
N ARG A 681 -7.13 -20.56 29.97
CA ARG A 681 -8.04 -19.87 29.06
C ARG A 681 -7.29 -19.41 27.84
N THR A 682 -7.58 -20.01 26.70
CA THR A 682 -6.98 -19.66 25.41
C THR A 682 -7.84 -18.62 24.70
N ARG A 683 -7.21 -17.57 24.17
CA ARG A 683 -7.90 -16.55 23.36
C ARG A 683 -8.69 -17.17 22.22
N GLY A 684 -9.96 -16.78 22.06
CA GLY A 684 -10.86 -17.27 21.02
C GLY A 684 -11.47 -18.65 21.27
N LYS A 685 -11.13 -19.33 22.39
CA LYS A 685 -11.75 -20.59 22.80
C LYS A 685 -12.67 -20.38 24.00
N GLU A 686 -13.86 -20.95 23.97
CA GLU A 686 -14.81 -20.86 25.07
C GLU A 686 -14.48 -21.82 26.21
N LYS A 687 -13.93 -22.98 25.87
CA LYS A 687 -13.59 -24.04 26.84
C LYS A 687 -12.22 -23.78 27.47
N THR A 688 -12.13 -24.03 28.77
CA THR A 688 -10.89 -24.01 29.52
C THR A 688 -10.32 -25.42 29.67
N GLU A 689 -9.02 -25.52 29.86
CA GLU A 689 -8.29 -26.79 30.05
C GLU A 689 -7.55 -26.75 31.38
N ASP A 690 -7.67 -27.83 32.18
CA ASP A 690 -6.87 -28.04 33.42
C ASP A 690 -5.68 -28.93 33.12
N ILE A 691 -4.49 -28.33 32.98
CA ILE A 691 -3.27 -29.05 32.60
C ILE A 691 -2.11 -28.81 33.59
N GLY A 692 -1.13 -29.66 33.60
CA GLY A 692 0.10 -29.47 34.36
C GLY A 692 0.89 -28.27 33.90
N VAL A 693 1.61 -27.59 34.82
CA VAL A 693 2.43 -26.43 34.46
C VAL A 693 3.50 -26.77 33.43
N GLU A 694 4.19 -27.90 33.60
CA GLU A 694 5.24 -28.39 32.68
C GLU A 694 4.67 -28.72 31.29
N GLU A 695 3.46 -29.28 31.22
CA GLU A 695 2.77 -29.59 29.98
C GLU A 695 2.39 -28.30 29.24
N PHE A 696 1.94 -27.26 29.96
CA PHE A 696 1.66 -25.96 29.40
C PHE A 696 2.94 -25.27 28.92
N GLU A 697 4.02 -25.32 29.68
CA GLU A 697 5.33 -24.78 29.32
C GLU A 697 5.83 -25.39 27.99
N LYS A 698 5.73 -26.70 27.85
CA LYS A 698 6.08 -27.38 26.59
C LYS A 698 5.23 -26.89 25.43
N LYS A 699 3.90 -26.85 25.61
CA LYS A 699 2.93 -26.41 24.59
C LYS A 699 3.21 -24.99 24.11
N ILE A 700 3.45 -24.04 25.02
CA ILE A 700 3.71 -22.65 24.65
C ILE A 700 5.09 -22.46 24.03
N SER A 701 6.10 -23.20 24.49
CA SER A 701 7.43 -23.16 23.90
C SER A 701 7.44 -23.65 22.46
N GLU A 702 6.72 -24.72 22.14
CA GLU A 702 6.51 -25.19 20.76
C GLU A 702 5.87 -24.11 19.89
N LEU A 703 4.80 -23.45 20.37
CA LEU A 703 4.14 -22.36 19.64
C LEU A 703 5.05 -21.15 19.35
N ILE A 704 5.99 -20.87 20.25
CA ILE A 704 6.96 -19.78 20.10
C ILE A 704 8.09 -20.18 19.15
N GLU A 705 8.66 -21.40 19.32
CA GLU A 705 9.75 -21.91 18.49
C GLU A 705 9.32 -22.08 17.03
N ASP A 706 8.15 -22.66 16.81
CA ASP A 706 7.57 -22.87 15.48
C ASP A 706 7.00 -21.60 14.85
N ARG A 707 7.02 -20.48 15.60
CA ARG A 707 6.41 -19.20 15.18
C ARG A 707 4.99 -19.38 14.64
N SER A 708 4.20 -20.23 15.31
CA SER A 708 2.84 -20.56 14.89
C SER A 708 1.98 -19.29 14.71
N PRO A 709 1.32 -19.11 13.57
CA PRO A 709 0.41 -17.98 13.35
C PRO A 709 -0.89 -18.09 14.13
N THR A 710 -1.17 -19.25 14.73
CA THR A 710 -2.37 -19.54 15.52
C THR A 710 -2.05 -19.72 17.01
N VAL A 711 -3.11 -19.69 17.88
CA VAL A 711 -3.01 -19.86 19.34
C VAL A 711 -3.63 -21.18 19.79
#